data_36ec38b731f7a794c2dfba78c769bc83
#
_entry.id   36ec38b731f7a794c2dfba78c769bc83
#
_cell.length_a   1.000
_cell.length_b   1.000
_cell.length_c   1.000
_cell.angle_alpha   90.00
_cell.angle_beta   90.00
_cell.angle_gamma   90.00
#
_symmetry.space_group_name_H-M   'P 1'
#
loop_
_entity.id
_entity.type
_entity.pdbx_description
1 polymer ?
#
loop_
_entity_poly.entity_id
_entity_poly.type
_entity_poly.pdbx_seq_one_letter_code
_entity_poly.pdbx_strand_id
1 'polypeptide(L)'
;MAGRAYPLERTRNIGIMAHIDAGKTTTTERILFYTGKTHKIGEVHEGAATMDWMEQEQERGITITSAATTCFWNNNRINIIDTPGHVDFTVEVQRSLKVLDGAVTVLAAKGGVQPQTETVWRQADKYSVPRMVYVNKMDVVGADFMLCVEQLKNRLHANPVPIQLPIGKEDYFQGIVDLIKMRAFIHKDDLGKEIEETDIPADMVDMANEWRQKMIESAAEQDEEIMMKYLEGEELSEEEIKKGLRAGTINNQIVPVCCGSSYKNKGVQELLNNIVDFMPAPTDIAHIKGVDLAGNEVERKTDDNEPFAALAFKIATDPFVGKLCFFRVYSGTLESGSSVLNSNKDKKERIGRILQMHSNKREDIDKVYAGDIAAAVGLKDVTTGDTLCDENHPVILESMEFPEPVIDIAIEPKDKAAQEKMGIALAKLAEEDPTFKAYTNQETGQTIIAGMGELHLDIIVDRLKREFKVECNVGKPQVAYKETIRNSAHVQGKFIRQSGGKGQYGDVWFDMEPLEPGKGIEFESKIVGGAVPKEYIKPIEQGMREAAQTGILAGYPVIDFKVSLVDGSYHEVDSSEMAFKIAASMAFKEGCKQAKAVILEPIMRVEISVPTEYMGDVIGDVNSRRGRIEGMEEIQGMEEIHAFIPLSEMFGYATDLRSKTQGRGNYSMEPSHYEEVPKSVHEQIVASRSKNG
;
A
#
# COMPACT_ATOMS: atom_id res chain seq x y z
N MET A 1 -18.72 -28.38 -21.09
CA MET A 1 -17.84 -27.52 -20.30
C MET A 1 -18.70 -26.42 -19.72
N ALA A 2 -18.83 -26.33 -18.41
CA ALA A 2 -19.54 -25.22 -17.81
C ALA A 2 -18.68 -23.97 -18.02
N GLY A 3 -19.20 -22.99 -18.79
CA GLY A 3 -18.60 -21.68 -18.95
C GLY A 3 -18.62 -20.90 -17.63
N ARG A 4 -18.01 -19.72 -17.58
CA ARG A 4 -18.04 -18.84 -16.39
C ARG A 4 -19.50 -18.51 -16.01
N ALA A 5 -19.74 -18.46 -14.70
CA ALA A 5 -21.09 -18.20 -14.18
C ALA A 5 -21.54 -16.74 -14.42
N TYR A 6 -20.58 -15.78 -14.43
CA TYR A 6 -20.83 -14.36 -14.64
C TYR A 6 -19.91 -13.84 -15.76
N PRO A 7 -20.45 -13.12 -16.77
CA PRO A 7 -19.65 -12.46 -17.79
C PRO A 7 -18.67 -11.45 -17.20
N LEU A 8 -17.56 -11.18 -17.91
CA LEU A 8 -16.56 -10.18 -17.48
C LEU A 8 -17.16 -8.80 -17.26
N GLU A 9 -18.07 -8.39 -18.15
CA GLU A 9 -18.75 -7.09 -18.09
C GLU A 9 -19.64 -6.94 -16.83
N ARG A 10 -20.02 -8.06 -16.23
CA ARG A 10 -20.81 -8.14 -14.99
C ARG A 10 -19.97 -8.48 -13.76
N THR A 11 -18.67 -8.31 -13.84
CA THR A 11 -17.74 -8.47 -12.72
C THR A 11 -17.24 -7.10 -12.27
N ARG A 12 -17.11 -6.87 -10.96
CA ARG A 12 -16.55 -5.67 -10.35
C ARG A 12 -15.50 -6.11 -9.33
N ASN A 13 -14.29 -5.60 -9.45
CA ASN A 13 -13.22 -5.81 -8.48
C ASN A 13 -12.94 -4.48 -7.80
N ILE A 14 -13.47 -4.30 -6.61
CA ILE A 14 -13.45 -3.02 -5.91
C ILE A 14 -12.72 -3.10 -4.58
N GLY A 15 -12.03 -2.02 -4.23
CA GLY A 15 -11.51 -1.77 -2.90
C GLY A 15 -12.43 -0.85 -2.11
N ILE A 16 -12.50 -1.04 -0.80
CA ILE A 16 -13.12 -0.07 0.09
C ILE A 16 -12.01 0.55 0.91
N MET A 17 -11.82 1.86 0.74
CA MET A 17 -10.79 2.63 1.43
C MET A 17 -11.42 3.78 2.22
N ALA A 18 -10.82 4.11 3.35
CA ALA A 18 -11.34 5.15 4.25
C ALA A 18 -10.29 5.59 5.25
N HIS A 19 -10.50 6.77 5.83
CA HIS A 19 -9.86 7.13 7.09
C HIS A 19 -10.35 6.23 8.24
N ILE A 20 -9.56 6.09 9.29
CA ILE A 20 -9.94 5.40 10.53
C ILE A 20 -11.28 5.98 11.03
N ASP A 21 -12.16 5.12 11.49
CA ASP A 21 -13.49 5.46 11.98
C ASP A 21 -14.45 6.13 10.99
N ALA A 22 -14.16 6.21 9.69
CA ALA A 22 -15.12 6.69 8.70
C ALA A 22 -16.30 5.70 8.47
N GLY A 23 -16.18 4.48 8.98
CA GLY A 23 -17.21 3.44 8.89
C GLY A 23 -17.00 2.45 7.74
N LYS A 24 -15.75 2.23 7.33
CA LYS A 24 -15.36 1.29 6.27
C LYS A 24 -15.90 -0.12 6.55
N THR A 25 -15.48 -0.74 7.65
CA THR A 25 -15.88 -2.09 8.03
C THR A 25 -17.40 -2.21 8.21
N THR A 26 -18.03 -1.21 8.82
CA THR A 26 -19.51 -1.16 8.94
C THR A 26 -20.17 -1.16 7.56
N THR A 27 -19.67 -0.38 6.61
CA THR A 27 -20.20 -0.35 5.23
C THR A 27 -20.03 -1.70 4.55
N THR A 28 -18.86 -2.33 4.65
CA THR A 28 -18.60 -3.66 4.09
C THR A 28 -19.51 -4.73 4.70
N GLU A 29 -19.71 -4.73 6.02
CA GLU A 29 -20.62 -5.66 6.69
C GLU A 29 -22.08 -5.48 6.23
N ARG A 30 -22.54 -4.25 5.98
CA ARG A 30 -23.88 -3.99 5.43
C ARG A 30 -24.00 -4.47 3.99
N ILE A 31 -22.98 -4.28 3.17
CA ILE A 31 -22.92 -4.85 1.82
C ILE A 31 -23.08 -6.37 1.87
N LEU A 32 -22.34 -7.06 2.75
CA LEU A 32 -22.42 -8.51 2.91
C LEU A 32 -23.81 -8.96 3.39
N PHE A 33 -24.43 -8.20 4.27
CA PHE A 33 -25.78 -8.49 4.77
C PHE A 33 -26.83 -8.37 3.64
N TYR A 34 -26.85 -7.26 2.90
CA TYR A 34 -27.85 -7.06 1.84
C TYR A 34 -27.64 -7.97 0.64
N THR A 35 -26.43 -8.42 0.38
CA THR A 35 -26.13 -9.43 -0.65
C THR A 35 -26.34 -10.88 -0.18
N GLY A 36 -26.84 -11.09 1.07
CA GLY A 36 -27.18 -12.41 1.62
C GLY A 36 -25.98 -13.29 1.98
N LYS A 37 -24.77 -12.72 2.04
CA LYS A 37 -23.57 -13.47 2.46
C LYS A 37 -23.50 -13.68 3.97
N THR A 38 -24.07 -12.77 4.75
CA THR A 38 -24.24 -12.90 6.20
C THR A 38 -25.72 -12.84 6.57
N HIS A 39 -26.11 -13.60 7.56
CA HIS A 39 -27.51 -13.64 8.06
C HIS A 39 -27.75 -12.68 9.24
N LYS A 40 -26.67 -12.18 9.84
CA LYS A 40 -26.70 -11.21 10.93
C LYS A 40 -25.84 -10.01 10.55
N ILE A 41 -26.24 -8.85 11.01
CA ILE A 41 -25.46 -7.62 10.91
C ILE A 41 -24.31 -7.76 11.94
N GLY A 42 -23.06 -7.78 11.47
CA GLY A 42 -21.88 -7.73 12.33
C GLY A 42 -21.65 -6.31 12.83
N GLU A 43 -21.54 -6.12 14.14
CA GLU A 43 -21.19 -4.84 14.74
C GLU A 43 -19.69 -4.81 15.07
N VAL A 44 -18.98 -3.79 14.58
CA VAL A 44 -17.52 -3.64 14.77
C VAL A 44 -17.17 -3.51 16.25
N HIS A 45 -17.97 -2.73 17.00
CA HIS A 45 -17.75 -2.50 18.42
C HIS A 45 -17.97 -3.74 19.31
N GLU A 46 -18.65 -4.74 18.79
CA GLU A 46 -18.88 -6.02 19.48
C GLU A 46 -17.88 -7.11 19.05
N GLY A 47 -16.92 -6.78 18.18
CA GLY A 47 -15.97 -7.76 17.62
C GLY A 47 -16.63 -8.83 16.73
N ALA A 48 -17.83 -8.53 16.20
CA ALA A 48 -18.64 -9.47 15.42
C ALA A 48 -18.51 -9.27 13.90
N ALA A 49 -17.63 -8.38 13.44
CA ALA A 49 -17.41 -8.10 12.03
C ALA A 49 -16.76 -9.29 11.32
N THR A 50 -17.32 -9.69 10.18
CA THR A 50 -16.84 -10.85 9.40
C THR A 50 -15.52 -10.55 8.70
N MET A 51 -15.28 -9.30 8.30
CA MET A 51 -14.08 -8.91 7.57
C MET A 51 -12.87 -8.72 8.48
N ASP A 52 -13.06 -8.23 9.70
CA ASP A 52 -12.00 -8.11 10.71
C ASP A 52 -11.90 -9.43 11.47
N TRP A 53 -11.20 -10.39 10.90
CA TRP A 53 -11.15 -11.78 11.41
C TRP A 53 -10.01 -12.04 12.39
N MET A 54 -8.99 -11.18 12.45
CA MET A 54 -7.90 -11.28 13.41
C MET A 54 -8.33 -10.78 14.79
N GLU A 55 -7.89 -11.45 15.85
CA GLU A 55 -8.16 -11.01 17.23
C GLU A 55 -7.69 -9.56 17.46
N GLN A 56 -6.53 -9.19 16.92
CA GLN A 56 -5.99 -7.84 17.03
C GLN A 56 -6.84 -6.78 16.32
N GLU A 57 -7.44 -7.11 15.18
CA GLU A 57 -8.39 -6.24 14.47
C GLU A 57 -9.63 -5.98 15.33
N GLN A 58 -10.18 -7.05 15.90
CA GLN A 58 -11.37 -6.98 16.74
C GLN A 58 -11.12 -6.24 18.06
N GLU A 59 -9.99 -6.49 18.72
CA GLU A 59 -9.61 -5.81 19.97
C GLU A 59 -9.32 -4.33 19.79
N ARG A 60 -8.69 -3.94 18.66
CA ARG A 60 -8.27 -2.57 18.36
C ARG A 60 -9.32 -1.78 17.58
N GLY A 61 -10.30 -2.46 16.98
CA GLY A 61 -11.33 -1.86 16.12
C GLY A 61 -10.78 -1.28 14.81
N ILE A 62 -9.63 -1.79 14.32
CA ILE A 62 -8.99 -1.35 13.07
C ILE A 62 -8.70 -2.53 12.17
N THR A 63 -8.85 -2.36 10.86
CA THR A 63 -8.40 -3.34 9.87
C THR A 63 -6.88 -3.27 9.73
N ILE A 64 -6.23 -4.41 9.87
CA ILE A 64 -4.76 -4.56 9.80
C ILE A 64 -4.36 -5.18 8.46
N THR A 65 -5.05 -6.28 8.09
CA THR A 65 -4.79 -7.00 6.84
C THR A 65 -5.95 -6.85 5.88
N SER A 66 -5.66 -6.73 4.58
CA SER A 66 -6.72 -6.74 3.57
C SER A 66 -7.43 -8.10 3.53
N ALA A 67 -8.75 -8.09 3.54
CA ALA A 67 -9.59 -9.27 3.41
C ALA A 67 -10.36 -9.23 2.09
N ALA A 68 -10.40 -10.37 1.38
CA ALA A 68 -11.13 -10.48 0.12
C ALA A 68 -12.43 -11.25 0.33
N THR A 69 -13.52 -10.77 -0.27
CA THR A 69 -14.80 -11.48 -0.27
C THR A 69 -15.52 -11.27 -1.60
N THR A 70 -16.41 -12.21 -1.94
CA THR A 70 -17.23 -12.14 -3.15
C THR A 70 -18.69 -12.10 -2.78
N CYS A 71 -19.42 -11.17 -3.33
CA CYS A 71 -20.87 -11.07 -3.20
C CYS A 71 -21.55 -10.86 -4.57
N PHE A 72 -22.88 -10.91 -4.59
CA PHE A 72 -23.66 -10.83 -5.81
C PHE A 72 -24.77 -9.81 -5.65
N TRP A 73 -24.93 -8.93 -6.64
CA TRP A 73 -25.96 -7.91 -6.66
C TRP A 73 -26.45 -7.63 -8.08
N ASN A 74 -27.75 -7.60 -8.30
CA ASN A 74 -28.36 -7.32 -9.61
C ASN A 74 -27.70 -8.10 -10.78
N ASN A 75 -27.53 -9.41 -10.64
CA ASN A 75 -26.84 -10.28 -11.59
C ASN A 75 -25.38 -9.90 -11.90
N ASN A 76 -24.73 -9.15 -11.00
CA ASN A 76 -23.31 -8.87 -11.08
C ASN A 76 -22.57 -9.57 -9.94
N ARG A 77 -21.34 -9.97 -10.22
CA ARG A 77 -20.38 -10.46 -9.24
C ARG A 77 -19.51 -9.29 -8.75
N ILE A 78 -19.46 -9.08 -7.47
CA ILE A 78 -18.67 -8.02 -6.86
C ILE A 78 -17.64 -8.70 -5.94
N ASN A 79 -16.36 -8.57 -6.30
CA ASN A 79 -15.25 -8.93 -5.44
C ASN A 79 -14.82 -7.68 -4.69
N ILE A 80 -14.82 -7.76 -3.36
CA ILE A 80 -14.48 -6.66 -2.48
C ILE A 80 -13.17 -7.00 -1.78
N ILE A 81 -12.20 -6.09 -1.84
CA ILE A 81 -11.01 -6.12 -0.99
C ILE A 81 -11.15 -4.98 0.02
N ASP A 82 -11.29 -5.35 1.28
CA ASP A 82 -11.30 -4.40 2.39
C ASP A 82 -9.86 -4.03 2.75
N THR A 83 -9.50 -2.75 2.68
CA THR A 83 -8.13 -2.27 2.86
C THR A 83 -7.95 -1.63 4.23
N PRO A 84 -6.76 -1.74 4.87
CA PRO A 84 -6.48 -1.00 6.09
C PRO A 84 -6.58 0.51 5.89
N GLY A 85 -6.99 1.22 6.95
CA GLY A 85 -7.01 2.68 6.97
C GLY A 85 -5.79 3.32 7.66
N HIS A 86 -4.93 2.53 8.31
CA HIS A 86 -3.80 3.03 9.09
C HIS A 86 -2.51 3.13 8.25
N VAL A 87 -1.74 4.20 8.45
CA VAL A 87 -0.52 4.49 7.66
C VAL A 87 0.56 3.43 7.78
N ASP A 88 0.70 2.76 8.92
CA ASP A 88 1.68 1.69 9.12
C ASP A 88 1.42 0.48 8.18
N PHE A 89 0.19 0.37 7.64
CA PHE A 89 -0.24 -0.67 6.72
C PHE A 89 -0.47 -0.18 5.29
N THR A 90 0.17 0.94 4.93
CA THR A 90 0.09 1.54 3.59
C THR A 90 0.39 0.55 2.47
N VAL A 91 1.29 -0.41 2.72
CA VAL A 91 1.64 -1.46 1.77
C VAL A 91 0.49 -2.41 1.47
N GLU A 92 -0.35 -2.73 2.45
CA GLU A 92 -1.57 -3.51 2.23
C GLU A 92 -2.52 -2.77 1.28
N VAL A 93 -2.63 -1.44 1.42
CA VAL A 93 -3.42 -0.59 0.53
C VAL A 93 -2.83 -0.59 -0.88
N GLN A 94 -1.52 -0.40 -1.03
CA GLN A 94 -0.84 -0.40 -2.32
C GLN A 94 -0.99 -1.74 -3.05
N ARG A 95 -0.80 -2.86 -2.35
CA ARG A 95 -1.00 -4.20 -2.92
C ARG A 95 -2.41 -4.39 -3.44
N SER A 96 -3.39 -3.93 -2.68
CA SER A 96 -4.80 -4.03 -3.04
C SER A 96 -5.13 -3.14 -4.25
N LEU A 97 -4.70 -1.88 -4.24
CA LEU A 97 -4.96 -0.93 -5.34
C LEU A 97 -4.38 -1.40 -6.67
N LYS A 98 -3.22 -2.08 -6.66
CA LYS A 98 -2.59 -2.60 -7.89
C LYS A 98 -3.44 -3.66 -8.59
N VAL A 99 -4.29 -4.38 -7.88
CA VAL A 99 -5.09 -5.49 -8.41
C VAL A 99 -6.58 -5.19 -8.50
N LEU A 100 -7.00 -4.01 -8.09
CA LEU A 100 -8.39 -3.55 -8.16
C LEU A 100 -8.66 -2.83 -9.48
N ASP A 101 -9.90 -2.91 -9.92
CA ASP A 101 -10.37 -2.17 -11.10
C ASP A 101 -10.95 -0.80 -10.70
N GLY A 102 -11.44 -0.67 -9.46
CA GLY A 102 -11.96 0.57 -8.92
C GLY A 102 -12.00 0.57 -7.40
N ALA A 103 -12.26 1.73 -6.80
CA ALA A 103 -12.33 1.88 -5.35
C ALA A 103 -13.52 2.74 -4.91
N VAL A 104 -14.08 2.38 -3.75
CA VAL A 104 -15.08 3.19 -3.04
C VAL A 104 -14.38 3.85 -1.85
N THR A 105 -14.31 5.17 -1.87
CA THR A 105 -13.78 5.95 -0.76
C THR A 105 -14.91 6.33 0.19
N VAL A 106 -14.84 5.86 1.43
CA VAL A 106 -15.83 6.17 2.47
C VAL A 106 -15.36 7.37 3.27
N LEU A 107 -16.14 8.45 3.27
CA LEU A 107 -15.89 9.65 4.07
C LEU A 107 -16.90 9.73 5.21
N ALA A 108 -16.47 10.22 6.36
CA ALA A 108 -17.40 10.58 7.43
C ALA A 108 -17.98 11.97 7.16
N ALA A 109 -19.31 12.12 7.11
CA ALA A 109 -19.99 13.37 6.76
C ALA A 109 -19.61 14.57 7.65
N LYS A 110 -19.22 14.32 8.90
CA LYS A 110 -18.76 15.36 9.84
C LYS A 110 -17.30 15.77 9.59
N GLY A 111 -16.42 14.82 9.27
CA GLY A 111 -14.97 15.04 9.14
C GLY A 111 -14.51 15.34 7.72
N GLY A 112 -15.30 14.91 6.74
CA GLY A 112 -14.96 15.04 5.31
C GLY A 112 -13.64 14.35 4.94
N VAL A 113 -12.84 15.02 4.14
CA VAL A 113 -11.49 14.58 3.76
C VAL A 113 -10.55 14.78 4.95
N GLN A 114 -9.94 13.71 5.40
CA GLN A 114 -9.00 13.67 6.52
C GLN A 114 -7.61 13.23 6.06
N PRO A 115 -6.53 13.45 6.82
CA PRO A 115 -5.15 13.19 6.37
C PRO A 115 -4.91 11.80 5.79
N GLN A 116 -5.46 10.75 6.41
CA GLN A 116 -5.33 9.39 5.86
C GLN A 116 -6.11 9.20 4.55
N THR A 117 -7.22 9.93 4.38
CA THR A 117 -7.95 9.94 3.10
C THR A 117 -7.04 10.48 1.98
N GLU A 118 -6.30 11.54 2.23
CA GLU A 118 -5.36 12.11 1.26
C GLU A 118 -4.25 11.13 0.90
N THR A 119 -3.71 10.42 1.90
CA THR A 119 -2.67 9.42 1.69
C THR A 119 -3.16 8.27 0.77
N VAL A 120 -4.32 7.67 1.07
CA VAL A 120 -4.85 6.58 0.24
C VAL A 120 -5.34 7.08 -1.12
N TRP A 121 -5.78 8.34 -1.21
CA TRP A 121 -6.17 8.98 -2.46
C TRP A 121 -4.97 9.16 -3.40
N ARG A 122 -3.85 9.69 -2.90
CA ARG A 122 -2.58 9.81 -3.66
C ARG A 122 -2.08 8.45 -4.17
N GLN A 123 -2.25 7.40 -3.37
CA GLN A 123 -1.90 6.04 -3.82
C GLN A 123 -2.81 5.55 -4.94
N ALA A 124 -4.11 5.83 -4.86
CA ALA A 124 -5.04 5.50 -5.92
C ALA A 124 -4.74 6.30 -7.21
N ASP A 125 -4.29 7.56 -7.10
CA ASP A 125 -3.81 8.36 -8.24
C ASP A 125 -2.57 7.74 -8.89
N LYS A 126 -1.60 7.29 -8.08
CA LYS A 126 -0.38 6.62 -8.56
C LYS A 126 -0.70 5.42 -9.45
N TYR A 127 -1.73 4.66 -9.12
CA TYR A 127 -2.16 3.48 -9.89
C TYR A 127 -3.32 3.77 -10.85
N SER A 128 -3.72 5.04 -11.00
CA SER A 128 -4.82 5.46 -11.87
C SER A 128 -6.13 4.70 -11.62
N VAL A 129 -6.42 4.35 -10.37
CA VAL A 129 -7.61 3.58 -9.98
C VAL A 129 -8.86 4.47 -10.02
N PRO A 130 -9.89 4.14 -10.83
CA PRO A 130 -11.18 4.81 -10.83
C PRO A 130 -11.86 4.78 -9.45
N ARG A 131 -12.49 5.87 -9.07
CA ARG A 131 -13.06 6.03 -7.72
C ARG A 131 -14.47 6.57 -7.74
N MET A 132 -15.24 6.16 -6.73
CA MET A 132 -16.45 6.85 -6.29
C MET A 132 -16.36 7.13 -4.79
N VAL A 133 -17.14 8.09 -4.31
CA VAL A 133 -17.16 8.49 -2.90
C VAL A 133 -18.52 8.18 -2.29
N TYR A 134 -18.49 7.57 -1.12
CA TYR A 134 -19.66 7.36 -0.26
C TYR A 134 -19.52 8.18 1.02
N VAL A 135 -20.32 9.24 1.14
CA VAL A 135 -20.38 10.09 2.33
C VAL A 135 -21.26 9.39 3.36
N ASN A 136 -20.60 8.75 4.32
CA ASN A 136 -21.21 7.95 5.37
C ASN A 136 -21.46 8.78 6.64
N LYS A 137 -22.20 8.22 7.59
CA LYS A 137 -22.49 8.84 8.89
C LYS A 137 -23.31 10.12 8.75
N MET A 138 -24.25 10.17 7.80
CA MET A 138 -25.18 11.30 7.64
C MET A 138 -26.09 11.52 8.86
N ASP A 139 -26.19 10.53 9.75
CA ASP A 139 -26.93 10.51 11.00
C ASP A 139 -26.20 11.16 12.19
N VAL A 140 -24.92 11.50 12.06
CA VAL A 140 -24.10 12.05 13.15
C VAL A 140 -24.24 13.55 13.24
N VAL A 141 -24.25 14.10 14.47
CA VAL A 141 -24.31 15.54 14.72
C VAL A 141 -23.10 16.25 14.09
N GLY A 142 -23.37 17.26 13.27
CA GLY A 142 -22.37 17.97 12.47
C GLY A 142 -22.14 17.37 11.07
N ALA A 143 -22.98 16.44 10.63
CA ALA A 143 -22.90 15.90 9.27
C ALA A 143 -23.19 16.97 8.20
N ASP A 144 -22.29 17.09 7.22
CA ASP A 144 -22.41 18.02 6.09
C ASP A 144 -21.94 17.37 4.78
N PHE A 145 -22.89 17.06 3.91
CA PHE A 145 -22.62 16.43 2.61
C PHE A 145 -21.89 17.40 1.67
N MET A 146 -22.32 18.65 1.61
CA MET A 146 -21.74 19.63 0.70
C MET A 146 -20.33 20.01 1.07
N LEU A 147 -20.02 20.05 2.36
CA LEU A 147 -18.64 20.20 2.84
C LEU A 147 -17.74 19.09 2.27
N CYS A 148 -18.18 17.84 2.32
CA CYS A 148 -17.39 16.72 1.77
C CYS A 148 -17.15 16.90 0.26
N VAL A 149 -18.16 17.34 -0.49
CA VAL A 149 -18.04 17.62 -1.93
C VAL A 149 -17.04 18.74 -2.19
N GLU A 150 -17.10 19.82 -1.40
CA GLU A 150 -16.16 20.94 -1.53
C GLU A 150 -14.72 20.53 -1.20
N GLN A 151 -14.52 19.77 -0.13
CA GLN A 151 -13.19 19.27 0.25
C GLN A 151 -12.59 18.30 -0.78
N LEU A 152 -13.40 17.45 -1.41
CA LEU A 152 -12.93 16.61 -2.52
C LEU A 152 -12.35 17.46 -3.65
N LYS A 153 -12.98 18.60 -3.97
CA LYS A 153 -12.50 19.52 -4.99
C LYS A 153 -11.25 20.28 -4.55
N ASN A 154 -11.28 20.86 -3.36
CA ASN A 154 -10.24 21.80 -2.91
C ASN A 154 -8.99 21.08 -2.40
N ARG A 155 -9.14 19.96 -1.67
CA ARG A 155 -8.01 19.24 -1.05
C ARG A 155 -7.46 18.10 -1.91
N LEU A 156 -8.34 17.38 -2.62
CA LEU A 156 -7.92 16.25 -3.45
C LEU A 156 -7.83 16.59 -4.93
N HIS A 157 -8.15 17.85 -5.31
CA HIS A 157 -8.20 18.30 -6.70
C HIS A 157 -9.02 17.40 -7.61
N ALA A 158 -10.01 16.71 -7.01
CA ALA A 158 -10.92 15.84 -7.73
C ALA A 158 -12.03 16.65 -8.41
N ASN A 159 -12.73 16.01 -9.35
CA ASN A 159 -13.94 16.54 -9.94
C ASN A 159 -15.16 15.79 -9.39
N PRO A 160 -15.67 16.13 -8.18
CA PRO A 160 -16.78 15.43 -7.57
C PRO A 160 -18.09 15.76 -8.25
N VAL A 161 -18.85 14.73 -8.60
CA VAL A 161 -20.17 14.85 -9.20
C VAL A 161 -21.20 14.18 -8.28
N PRO A 162 -21.93 14.94 -7.46
CA PRO A 162 -23.04 14.41 -6.69
C PRO A 162 -24.08 13.74 -7.60
N ILE A 163 -24.33 12.47 -7.36
CA ILE A 163 -25.39 11.68 -8.03
C ILE A 163 -26.60 11.47 -7.11
N GLN A 164 -26.43 11.80 -5.84
CA GLN A 164 -27.44 11.73 -4.80
C GLN A 164 -27.35 12.96 -3.89
N LEU A 165 -28.49 13.32 -3.28
CA LEU A 165 -28.55 14.31 -2.20
C LEU A 165 -29.19 13.69 -0.96
N PRO A 166 -28.72 14.02 0.26
CA PRO A 166 -29.31 13.51 1.48
C PRO A 166 -30.66 14.17 1.77
N ILE A 167 -31.65 13.38 2.22
CA ILE A 167 -32.92 13.86 2.74
C ILE A 167 -32.80 13.99 4.26
N GLY A 168 -32.67 15.24 4.74
CA GLY A 168 -32.36 15.52 6.13
C GLY A 168 -30.89 15.27 6.47
N LYS A 169 -30.53 15.55 7.71
CA LYS A 169 -29.20 15.31 8.28
C LYS A 169 -29.34 15.00 9.77
N GLU A 170 -28.28 14.40 10.35
CA GLU A 170 -28.25 14.03 11.76
C GLU A 170 -29.43 13.10 12.10
N ASP A 171 -30.11 13.29 13.22
CA ASP A 171 -31.25 12.46 13.63
C ASP A 171 -32.43 12.51 12.64
N TYR A 172 -32.47 13.50 11.76
CA TYR A 172 -33.52 13.67 10.73
C TYR A 172 -33.14 13.07 9.37
N PHE A 173 -31.99 12.38 9.27
CA PHE A 173 -31.61 11.71 8.03
C PHE A 173 -32.53 10.52 7.75
N GLN A 174 -33.31 10.60 6.66
CA GLN A 174 -34.36 9.64 6.32
C GLN A 174 -34.05 8.80 5.08
N GLY A 175 -33.27 9.35 4.14
CA GLY A 175 -33.02 8.70 2.87
C GLY A 175 -32.24 9.60 1.91
N ILE A 176 -32.39 9.33 0.63
CA ILE A 176 -31.65 10.01 -0.43
C ILE A 176 -32.57 10.45 -1.57
N VAL A 177 -32.20 11.54 -2.26
CA VAL A 177 -32.71 11.89 -3.58
C VAL A 177 -31.76 11.36 -4.62
N ASP A 178 -32.23 10.53 -5.54
CA ASP A 178 -31.50 10.08 -6.72
C ASP A 178 -31.65 11.13 -7.83
N LEU A 179 -30.56 11.78 -8.20
CA LEU A 179 -30.55 12.84 -9.22
C LEU A 179 -30.66 12.31 -10.64
N ILE A 180 -30.41 11.03 -10.88
CA ILE A 180 -30.55 10.41 -12.19
C ILE A 180 -32.05 10.13 -12.46
N LYS A 181 -32.72 9.52 -11.50
CA LYS A 181 -34.13 9.18 -11.59
C LYS A 181 -35.09 10.35 -11.24
N MET A 182 -34.57 11.35 -10.52
CA MET A 182 -35.36 12.41 -9.89
C MET A 182 -36.49 11.86 -9.00
N ARG A 183 -36.11 10.92 -8.14
CA ARG A 183 -36.98 10.28 -7.14
C ARG A 183 -36.31 10.29 -5.77
N ALA A 184 -37.13 10.26 -4.74
CA ALA A 184 -36.66 10.12 -3.35
C ALA A 184 -36.82 8.67 -2.90
N PHE A 185 -35.80 8.16 -2.20
CA PHE A 185 -35.80 6.84 -1.58
C PHE A 185 -35.73 7.00 -0.06
N ILE A 186 -36.79 6.66 0.64
CA ILE A 186 -36.95 6.82 2.08
C ILE A 186 -36.96 5.45 2.74
N HIS A 187 -36.07 5.26 3.71
CA HIS A 187 -35.96 4.03 4.48
C HIS A 187 -36.95 4.06 5.64
N LYS A 188 -37.86 3.08 5.70
CA LYS A 188 -38.98 3.04 6.67
C LYS A 188 -38.70 2.18 7.90
N ASP A 189 -37.80 1.23 7.79
CA ASP A 189 -37.48 0.30 8.89
C ASP A 189 -36.02 0.43 9.33
N ASP A 190 -35.71 -0.01 10.56
CA ASP A 190 -34.37 0.06 11.13
C ASP A 190 -33.37 -0.89 10.44
N LEU A 191 -33.83 -1.92 9.75
CA LEU A 191 -32.99 -2.85 8.98
C LEU A 191 -32.75 -2.39 7.54
N GLY A 192 -33.36 -1.27 7.13
CA GLY A 192 -33.22 -0.71 5.80
C GLY A 192 -33.74 -1.60 4.66
N LYS A 193 -34.65 -2.54 4.95
CA LYS A 193 -35.22 -3.46 3.96
C LYS A 193 -36.44 -2.88 3.25
N GLU A 194 -37.18 -2.03 3.94
CA GLU A 194 -38.37 -1.37 3.41
C GLU A 194 -37.99 0.03 2.91
N ILE A 195 -37.80 0.14 1.59
CA ILE A 195 -37.46 1.40 0.92
C ILE A 195 -38.69 1.87 0.13
N GLU A 196 -39.17 3.05 0.44
CA GLU A 196 -40.25 3.69 -0.28
C GLU A 196 -39.71 4.65 -1.34
N GLU A 197 -40.02 4.38 -2.61
CA GLU A 197 -39.77 5.32 -3.70
C GLU A 197 -40.94 6.32 -3.80
N THR A 198 -40.62 7.61 -3.68
CA THR A 198 -41.61 8.68 -3.67
C THR A 198 -41.11 9.91 -4.44
N ASP A 199 -41.98 10.92 -4.58
CA ASP A 199 -41.56 12.20 -5.14
C ASP A 199 -40.59 12.94 -4.23
N ILE A 200 -39.75 13.78 -4.82
CA ILE A 200 -38.79 14.60 -4.11
C ILE A 200 -39.53 15.54 -3.16
N PRO A 201 -39.10 15.69 -1.89
CA PRO A 201 -39.66 16.68 -0.96
C PRO A 201 -39.69 18.08 -1.57
N ALA A 202 -40.81 18.78 -1.41
CA ALA A 202 -41.07 20.06 -2.10
C ALA A 202 -39.99 21.14 -1.82
N ASP A 203 -39.38 21.12 -0.64
CA ASP A 203 -38.30 22.00 -0.22
C ASP A 203 -36.94 21.65 -0.84
N MET A 204 -36.80 20.48 -1.47
CA MET A 204 -35.58 20.01 -2.12
C MET A 204 -35.62 20.04 -3.65
N VAL A 205 -36.79 20.30 -4.26
CA VAL A 205 -36.98 20.22 -5.73
C VAL A 205 -36.02 21.17 -6.47
N ASP A 206 -35.89 22.41 -6.02
CA ASP A 206 -35.07 23.41 -6.69
C ASP A 206 -33.58 23.02 -6.60
N MET A 207 -33.13 22.59 -5.43
CA MET A 207 -31.76 22.11 -5.22
C MET A 207 -31.48 20.84 -6.04
N ALA A 208 -32.42 19.90 -6.09
CA ALA A 208 -32.29 18.69 -6.88
C ALA A 208 -32.18 18.99 -8.38
N ASN A 209 -32.96 19.94 -8.89
CA ASN A 209 -32.88 20.38 -10.29
C ASN A 209 -31.54 21.04 -10.60
N GLU A 210 -31.02 21.90 -9.72
CA GLU A 210 -29.71 22.55 -9.89
C GLU A 210 -28.59 21.51 -9.95
N TRP A 211 -28.55 20.58 -9.01
CA TRP A 211 -27.51 19.56 -8.97
C TRP A 211 -27.65 18.53 -10.10
N ARG A 212 -28.87 18.19 -10.49
CA ARG A 212 -29.12 17.37 -11.69
C ARG A 212 -28.51 18.02 -12.93
N GLN A 213 -28.74 19.32 -13.12
CA GLN A 213 -28.20 20.04 -14.26
C GLN A 213 -26.68 19.97 -14.31
N LYS A 214 -25.99 20.22 -13.19
CA LYS A 214 -24.54 20.09 -13.08
C LYS A 214 -24.04 18.66 -13.35
N MET A 215 -24.77 17.67 -12.86
CA MET A 215 -24.48 16.26 -13.12
C MET A 215 -24.62 15.90 -14.60
N ILE A 216 -25.68 16.37 -15.26
CA ILE A 216 -25.91 16.14 -16.70
C ILE A 216 -24.80 16.81 -17.52
N GLU A 217 -24.40 18.03 -17.21
CA GLU A 217 -23.29 18.73 -17.86
C GLU A 217 -22.00 17.91 -17.74
N SER A 218 -21.67 17.44 -16.53
CA SER A 218 -20.49 16.61 -16.29
C SER A 218 -20.55 15.26 -17.03
N ALA A 219 -21.73 14.66 -17.17
CA ALA A 219 -21.92 13.42 -17.93
C ALA A 219 -21.76 13.65 -19.45
N ALA A 220 -22.32 14.75 -19.95
CA ALA A 220 -22.27 15.11 -21.37
C ALA A 220 -20.83 15.39 -21.84
N GLU A 221 -20.00 16.02 -21.00
CA GLU A 221 -18.58 16.29 -21.30
C GLU A 221 -17.76 15.02 -21.56
N GLN A 222 -18.25 13.85 -21.18
CA GLN A 222 -17.49 12.58 -21.25
C GLN A 222 -17.73 11.77 -22.53
N ASP A 223 -18.74 12.15 -23.34
CA ASP A 223 -19.12 11.41 -24.55
C ASP A 223 -19.61 12.40 -25.63
N GLU A 224 -18.98 12.37 -26.81
CA GLU A 224 -19.28 13.31 -27.89
C GLU A 224 -20.74 13.25 -28.36
N GLU A 225 -21.34 12.06 -28.42
CA GLU A 225 -22.72 11.87 -28.86
C GLU A 225 -23.69 12.45 -27.83
N ILE A 226 -23.45 12.23 -26.55
CA ILE A 226 -24.25 12.78 -25.45
C ILE A 226 -24.08 14.31 -25.40
N MET A 227 -22.86 14.83 -25.61
CA MET A 227 -22.60 16.27 -25.65
C MET A 227 -23.39 16.96 -26.79
N MET A 228 -23.42 16.35 -27.98
CA MET A 228 -24.20 16.92 -29.10
C MET A 228 -25.69 17.02 -28.75
N LYS A 229 -26.28 15.99 -28.22
CA LYS A 229 -27.70 15.99 -27.78
C LYS A 229 -27.96 17.07 -26.72
N TYR A 230 -27.06 17.15 -25.74
CA TYR A 230 -27.17 18.18 -24.70
C TYR A 230 -27.11 19.60 -25.26
N LEU A 231 -26.21 19.89 -26.20
CA LEU A 231 -26.11 21.21 -26.85
C LEU A 231 -27.27 21.54 -27.76
N GLU A 232 -27.94 20.54 -28.35
CA GLU A 232 -29.15 20.69 -29.15
C GLU A 232 -30.38 20.90 -28.27
N GLY A 233 -30.23 20.79 -26.94
CA GLY A 233 -31.33 20.97 -25.98
C GLY A 233 -32.25 19.76 -25.88
N GLU A 234 -31.82 18.59 -26.32
CA GLU A 234 -32.53 17.34 -26.15
C GLU A 234 -32.41 16.82 -24.70
N GLU A 235 -33.51 16.23 -24.21
CA GLU A 235 -33.51 15.60 -22.89
C GLU A 235 -32.73 14.26 -22.94
N LEU A 236 -31.74 14.10 -22.05
CA LEU A 236 -31.00 12.86 -21.95
C LEU A 236 -31.76 11.81 -21.15
N SER A 237 -31.79 10.59 -21.65
CA SER A 237 -32.32 9.43 -20.93
C SER A 237 -31.44 9.04 -19.72
N GLU A 238 -32.03 8.30 -18.79
CA GLU A 238 -31.26 7.75 -17.64
C GLU A 238 -30.05 6.89 -18.09
N GLU A 239 -30.22 6.13 -19.18
CA GLU A 239 -29.16 5.27 -19.73
C GLU A 239 -28.02 6.10 -20.31
N GLU A 240 -28.31 7.20 -21.00
CA GLU A 240 -27.28 8.11 -21.53
C GLU A 240 -26.54 8.84 -20.42
N ILE A 241 -27.26 9.32 -19.40
CA ILE A 241 -26.64 9.93 -18.21
C ILE A 241 -25.70 8.93 -17.54
N LYS A 242 -26.15 7.69 -17.30
CA LYS A 242 -25.33 6.63 -16.71
C LYS A 242 -24.12 6.29 -17.57
N LYS A 243 -24.27 6.23 -18.91
CA LYS A 243 -23.17 6.00 -19.85
C LYS A 243 -22.09 7.07 -19.71
N GLY A 244 -22.48 8.35 -19.71
CA GLY A 244 -21.55 9.47 -19.56
C GLY A 244 -20.85 9.45 -18.20
N LEU A 245 -21.59 9.31 -17.10
CA LEU A 245 -21.02 9.22 -15.75
C LEU A 245 -20.05 8.05 -15.61
N ARG A 246 -20.41 6.87 -16.16
CA ARG A 246 -19.52 5.70 -16.16
C ARG A 246 -18.24 5.95 -16.94
N ALA A 247 -18.35 6.51 -18.15
CA ALA A 247 -17.18 6.83 -18.98
C ALA A 247 -16.22 7.79 -18.25
N GLY A 248 -16.75 8.86 -17.66
CA GLY A 248 -15.95 9.80 -16.89
C GLY A 248 -15.32 9.20 -15.64
N THR A 249 -16.01 8.29 -14.96
CA THR A 249 -15.49 7.58 -13.78
C THR A 249 -14.32 6.66 -14.17
N ILE A 250 -14.49 5.84 -15.20
CA ILE A 250 -13.46 4.90 -15.68
C ILE A 250 -12.21 5.64 -16.14
N ASN A 251 -12.38 6.80 -16.77
CA ASN A 251 -11.28 7.64 -17.27
C ASN A 251 -10.69 8.58 -16.19
N ASN A 252 -11.11 8.47 -14.93
CA ASN A 252 -10.69 9.35 -13.82
C ASN A 252 -10.93 10.84 -14.08
N GLN A 253 -11.94 11.21 -14.88
CA GLN A 253 -12.30 12.60 -15.16
C GLN A 253 -13.29 13.15 -14.15
N ILE A 254 -14.14 12.29 -13.61
CA ILE A 254 -15.12 12.63 -12.58
C ILE A 254 -15.11 11.59 -11.45
N VAL A 255 -15.62 12.00 -10.30
CA VAL A 255 -15.81 11.14 -9.13
C VAL A 255 -17.26 11.20 -8.69
N PRO A 256 -18.07 10.17 -8.95
CA PRO A 256 -19.45 10.12 -8.46
C PRO A 256 -19.50 10.16 -6.93
N VAL A 257 -20.38 10.99 -6.37
CA VAL A 257 -20.54 11.13 -4.92
C VAL A 257 -21.96 10.73 -4.53
N CYS A 258 -22.07 9.75 -3.65
CA CYS A 258 -23.31 9.31 -3.03
C CYS A 258 -23.25 9.43 -1.50
N CYS A 259 -24.35 9.22 -0.80
CA CYS A 259 -24.43 9.41 0.64
C CYS A 259 -25.29 8.36 1.34
N GLY A 260 -25.10 8.24 2.66
CA GLY A 260 -25.92 7.36 3.49
C GLY A 260 -25.46 7.29 4.95
N SER A 261 -26.02 6.34 5.66
CA SER A 261 -25.58 5.95 7.00
C SER A 261 -25.57 4.43 7.10
N SER A 262 -24.39 3.86 7.01
CA SER A 262 -24.21 2.40 7.13
C SER A 262 -24.66 1.89 8.49
N TYR A 263 -24.40 2.64 9.57
CA TYR A 263 -24.85 2.28 10.91
C TYR A 263 -26.36 2.23 11.06
N LYS A 264 -27.07 3.19 10.45
CA LYS A 264 -28.53 3.25 10.42
C LYS A 264 -29.17 2.46 9.28
N ASN A 265 -28.37 1.70 8.52
CA ASN A 265 -28.85 0.86 7.41
C ASN A 265 -29.59 1.65 6.31
N LYS A 266 -29.10 2.85 5.98
CA LYS A 266 -29.72 3.75 4.97
C LYS A 266 -28.74 4.09 3.86
N GLY A 267 -29.13 3.89 2.60
CA GLY A 267 -28.36 4.25 1.40
C GLY A 267 -27.35 3.20 0.93
N VAL A 268 -27.26 2.03 1.56
CA VAL A 268 -26.27 0.99 1.20
C VAL A 268 -26.71 0.21 -0.05
N GLN A 269 -28.00 -0.06 -0.23
CA GLN A 269 -28.50 -0.71 -1.45
C GLN A 269 -28.29 0.20 -2.67
N GLU A 270 -28.52 1.49 -2.51
CA GLU A 270 -28.25 2.50 -3.54
C GLU A 270 -26.74 2.58 -3.84
N LEU A 271 -25.88 2.47 -2.84
CA LEU A 271 -24.42 2.34 -3.04
C LEU A 271 -24.08 1.11 -3.90
N LEU A 272 -24.70 -0.05 -3.61
CA LEU A 272 -24.51 -1.27 -4.41
C LEU A 272 -24.95 -1.09 -5.85
N ASN A 273 -26.10 -0.40 -6.10
CA ASN A 273 -26.54 -0.07 -7.44
C ASN A 273 -25.52 0.82 -8.16
N ASN A 274 -25.01 1.84 -7.49
CA ASN A 274 -24.02 2.76 -8.04
C ASN A 274 -22.67 2.08 -8.34
N ILE A 275 -22.25 1.11 -7.52
CA ILE A 275 -21.06 0.29 -7.78
C ILE A 275 -21.23 -0.49 -9.09
N VAL A 276 -22.40 -1.10 -9.30
CA VAL A 276 -22.70 -1.85 -10.52
C VAL A 276 -22.76 -0.91 -11.74
N ASP A 277 -23.38 0.26 -11.60
CA ASP A 277 -23.58 1.19 -12.70
C ASP A 277 -22.30 1.94 -13.11
N PHE A 278 -21.47 2.36 -12.18
CA PHE A 278 -20.36 3.30 -12.45
C PHE A 278 -18.96 2.71 -12.31
N MET A 279 -18.76 1.68 -11.48
CA MET A 279 -17.43 1.10 -11.33
C MET A 279 -17.04 0.26 -12.55
N PRO A 280 -15.75 0.25 -12.92
CA PRO A 280 -15.29 -0.50 -14.09
C PRO A 280 -15.45 -2.02 -13.91
N ALA A 281 -15.67 -2.68 -15.04
CA ALA A 281 -15.47 -4.11 -15.20
C ALA A 281 -14.01 -4.39 -15.59
N PRO A 282 -13.50 -5.62 -15.43
CA PRO A 282 -12.14 -5.96 -15.86
C PRO A 282 -11.86 -5.69 -17.34
N THR A 283 -12.90 -5.68 -18.19
CA THR A 283 -12.84 -5.35 -19.63
C THR A 283 -12.67 -3.86 -19.92
N ASP A 284 -13.02 -2.99 -18.98
CA ASP A 284 -12.89 -1.54 -19.13
C ASP A 284 -11.47 -1.04 -18.85
N ILE A 285 -10.66 -1.88 -18.19
CA ILE A 285 -9.27 -1.53 -17.87
C ILE A 285 -8.40 -1.78 -19.12
N ALA A 286 -7.49 -0.84 -19.37
CA ALA A 286 -6.54 -0.95 -20.47
C ALA A 286 -5.75 -2.26 -20.43
N HIS A 287 -5.27 -2.72 -21.60
CA HIS A 287 -4.45 -3.91 -21.70
C HIS A 287 -3.28 -3.88 -20.72
N ILE A 288 -3.04 -5.02 -20.08
CA ILE A 288 -1.95 -5.11 -19.12
C ILE A 288 -0.64 -5.21 -19.85
N LYS A 289 0.26 -4.31 -19.49
CA LYS A 289 1.61 -4.27 -19.99
C LYS A 289 2.54 -5.12 -19.13
N GLY A 290 3.47 -5.76 -19.76
CA GLY A 290 4.54 -6.52 -19.13
C GLY A 290 5.73 -6.62 -20.08
N VAL A 291 6.72 -7.39 -19.68
CA VAL A 291 7.88 -7.69 -20.51
C VAL A 291 8.05 -9.19 -20.63
N ASP A 292 8.52 -9.67 -21.77
CA ASP A 292 8.93 -11.06 -21.91
C ASP A 292 10.29 -11.32 -21.21
N LEU A 293 10.75 -12.57 -21.21
CA LEU A 293 12.05 -12.91 -20.58
C LEU A 293 13.26 -12.30 -21.33
N ALA A 294 13.05 -11.75 -22.52
CA ALA A 294 14.07 -11.03 -23.29
C ALA A 294 14.02 -9.50 -23.05
N GLY A 295 13.03 -9.01 -22.29
CA GLY A 295 12.85 -7.60 -22.01
C GLY A 295 12.02 -6.83 -23.04
N ASN A 296 11.36 -7.50 -23.98
CA ASN A 296 10.47 -6.85 -24.94
C ASN A 296 9.11 -6.59 -24.30
N GLU A 297 8.50 -5.45 -24.62
CA GLU A 297 7.14 -5.14 -24.17
C GLU A 297 6.12 -6.12 -24.75
N VAL A 298 5.25 -6.62 -23.89
CA VAL A 298 4.15 -7.53 -24.21
C VAL A 298 2.87 -6.99 -23.59
N GLU A 299 1.80 -7.00 -24.35
CA GLU A 299 0.45 -6.66 -23.85
C GLU A 299 -0.41 -7.92 -23.74
N ARG A 300 -1.27 -7.97 -22.71
CA ARG A 300 -2.29 -9.02 -22.52
C ARG A 300 -3.66 -8.38 -22.43
N LYS A 301 -4.62 -8.96 -23.15
CA LYS A 301 -6.04 -8.56 -23.06
C LYS A 301 -6.70 -9.34 -21.93
N THR A 302 -7.67 -8.72 -21.29
CA THR A 302 -8.51 -9.41 -20.31
C THR A 302 -9.55 -10.26 -21.04
N ASP A 303 -9.12 -11.47 -21.44
CA ASP A 303 -9.92 -12.46 -22.19
C ASP A 303 -9.55 -13.87 -21.72
N ASP A 304 -10.54 -14.74 -21.59
CA ASP A 304 -10.38 -16.14 -21.16
C ASP A 304 -9.58 -16.99 -22.18
N ASN A 305 -9.53 -16.57 -23.44
CA ASN A 305 -8.82 -17.28 -24.53
C ASN A 305 -7.35 -16.86 -24.69
N GLU A 306 -6.93 -15.81 -24.02
CA GLU A 306 -5.53 -15.38 -23.99
C GLU A 306 -4.67 -16.34 -23.18
N PRO A 307 -3.34 -16.34 -23.37
CA PRO A 307 -2.42 -17.07 -22.49
C PRO A 307 -2.57 -16.62 -21.04
N PHE A 308 -2.54 -17.58 -20.12
CA PHE A 308 -2.69 -17.29 -18.68
C PHE A 308 -1.60 -16.35 -18.17
N ALA A 309 -2.01 -15.30 -17.47
CA ALA A 309 -1.14 -14.41 -16.71
C ALA A 309 -1.88 -13.89 -15.47
N ALA A 310 -1.23 -13.98 -14.33
CA ALA A 310 -1.74 -13.54 -13.03
C ALA A 310 -0.64 -12.91 -12.18
N LEU A 311 -1.02 -12.01 -11.30
CA LEU A 311 -0.12 -11.36 -10.33
C LEU A 311 -0.42 -11.88 -8.94
N ALA A 312 0.58 -12.42 -8.26
CA ALA A 312 0.53 -12.77 -6.84
C ALA A 312 0.67 -11.47 -6.02
N PHE A 313 -0.41 -11.03 -5.39
CA PHE A 313 -0.41 -9.73 -4.70
C PHE A 313 -0.38 -9.84 -3.18
N LYS A 314 -0.67 -11.00 -2.61
CA LYS A 314 -0.63 -11.22 -1.18
C LYS A 314 -0.28 -12.68 -0.85
N ILE A 315 0.61 -12.86 0.10
CA ILE A 315 0.88 -14.15 0.73
C ILE A 315 0.28 -14.12 2.14
N ALA A 316 -0.33 -15.20 2.57
CA ALA A 316 -0.80 -15.38 3.93
C ALA A 316 -0.48 -16.80 4.42
N THR A 317 -0.28 -16.95 5.71
CA THR A 317 -0.07 -18.26 6.34
C THR A 317 -1.37 -18.70 7.02
N ASP A 318 -1.89 -19.83 6.60
CA ASP A 318 -3.07 -20.44 7.21
C ASP A 318 -2.65 -21.66 8.04
N PRO A 319 -3.16 -21.82 9.28
CA PRO A 319 -2.76 -22.91 10.17
C PRO A 319 -3.13 -24.30 9.66
N PHE A 320 -4.10 -24.41 8.73
CA PHE A 320 -4.62 -25.70 8.23
C PHE A 320 -4.09 -26.07 6.84
N VAL A 321 -3.97 -25.09 5.93
CA VAL A 321 -3.56 -25.34 4.54
C VAL A 321 -2.16 -24.83 4.23
N GLY A 322 -1.51 -24.14 5.18
CA GLY A 322 -0.17 -23.62 5.04
C GLY A 322 -0.15 -22.30 4.23
N LYS A 323 0.75 -22.20 3.28
CA LYS A 323 0.93 -20.99 2.47
C LYS A 323 -0.23 -20.79 1.48
N LEU A 324 -0.92 -19.67 1.61
CA LEU A 324 -1.93 -19.16 0.70
C LEU A 324 -1.32 -18.05 -0.17
N CYS A 325 -1.44 -18.17 -1.48
CA CYS A 325 -1.05 -17.13 -2.44
C CYS A 325 -2.31 -16.54 -3.06
N PHE A 326 -2.63 -15.30 -2.73
CA PHE A 326 -3.71 -14.55 -3.38
C PHE A 326 -3.20 -13.99 -4.70
N PHE A 327 -3.97 -14.19 -5.77
CA PHE A 327 -3.59 -13.74 -7.09
C PHE A 327 -4.78 -13.17 -7.86
N ARG A 328 -4.50 -12.19 -8.73
CA ARG A 328 -5.41 -11.64 -9.71
C ARG A 328 -5.09 -12.22 -11.07
N VAL A 329 -6.08 -12.82 -11.72
CA VAL A 329 -5.96 -13.28 -13.12
C VAL A 329 -6.23 -12.10 -14.04
N TYR A 330 -5.27 -11.80 -14.88
CA TYR A 330 -5.39 -10.72 -15.86
C TYR A 330 -5.76 -11.23 -17.25
N SER A 331 -5.28 -12.41 -17.63
CA SER A 331 -5.62 -13.03 -18.91
C SER A 331 -5.68 -14.55 -18.78
N GLY A 332 -6.42 -15.17 -19.66
CA GLY A 332 -6.53 -16.62 -19.73
C GLY A 332 -7.31 -17.26 -18.60
N THR A 333 -7.13 -18.56 -18.46
CA THR A 333 -7.79 -19.40 -17.43
C THR A 333 -6.80 -20.32 -16.76
N LEU A 334 -7.06 -20.73 -15.52
CA LEU A 334 -6.23 -21.64 -14.76
C LEU A 334 -7.09 -22.70 -14.08
N GLU A 335 -6.71 -23.96 -14.19
CA GLU A 335 -7.37 -25.09 -13.54
C GLU A 335 -6.58 -25.57 -12.32
N SER A 336 -7.29 -26.04 -11.30
CA SER A 336 -6.70 -26.69 -10.14
C SER A 336 -5.85 -27.89 -10.58
N GLY A 337 -4.68 -28.07 -9.95
CA GLY A 337 -3.75 -29.16 -10.29
C GLY A 337 -2.82 -28.89 -11.48
N SER A 338 -2.98 -27.76 -12.20
CA SER A 338 -2.12 -27.39 -13.35
C SER A 338 -0.77 -26.82 -12.89
N SER A 339 0.16 -26.71 -13.85
CA SER A 339 1.47 -26.07 -13.63
C SER A 339 1.49 -24.69 -14.25
N VAL A 340 2.22 -23.78 -13.62
CA VAL A 340 2.46 -22.40 -14.08
C VAL A 340 3.94 -22.07 -13.98
N LEU A 341 4.39 -21.06 -14.72
CA LEU A 341 5.72 -20.50 -14.62
C LEU A 341 5.66 -19.27 -13.67
N ASN A 342 6.50 -19.26 -12.65
CA ASN A 342 6.86 -18.03 -11.94
C ASN A 342 7.97 -17.34 -12.77
N SER A 343 7.60 -16.37 -13.59
CA SER A 343 8.49 -15.73 -14.54
C SER A 343 9.56 -14.82 -13.91
N ASN A 344 9.29 -14.30 -12.72
CA ASN A 344 10.28 -13.47 -11.98
C ASN A 344 11.45 -14.32 -11.47
N LYS A 345 11.22 -15.60 -11.19
CA LYS A 345 12.23 -16.53 -10.63
C LYS A 345 12.66 -17.63 -11.60
N ASP A 346 12.05 -17.66 -12.78
CA ASP A 346 12.22 -18.71 -13.80
C ASP A 346 12.05 -20.13 -13.20
N LYS A 347 10.97 -20.30 -12.43
CA LYS A 347 10.65 -21.55 -11.73
C LYS A 347 9.26 -22.04 -12.08
N LYS A 348 9.13 -23.34 -12.33
CA LYS A 348 7.83 -23.99 -12.48
C LYS A 348 7.21 -24.27 -11.12
N GLU A 349 5.96 -23.87 -10.98
CA GLU A 349 5.14 -24.06 -9.78
C GLU A 349 3.91 -24.90 -10.11
N ARG A 350 3.48 -25.73 -9.15
CA ARG A 350 2.26 -26.51 -9.31
C ARG A 350 1.16 -25.97 -8.41
N ILE A 351 0.04 -25.62 -9.01
CA ILE A 351 -1.18 -25.25 -8.29
C ILE A 351 -1.77 -26.52 -7.64
N GLY A 352 -1.83 -26.56 -6.33
CA GLY A 352 -2.47 -27.68 -5.62
C GLY A 352 -3.99 -27.56 -5.68
N ARG A 353 -4.55 -26.54 -5.05
CA ARG A 353 -5.98 -26.18 -5.04
C ARG A 353 -6.15 -24.70 -5.30
N ILE A 354 -7.30 -24.34 -5.86
CA ILE A 354 -7.71 -22.95 -6.01
C ILE A 354 -8.90 -22.71 -5.07
N LEU A 355 -8.86 -21.62 -4.35
CA LEU A 355 -9.84 -21.27 -3.33
C LEU A 355 -10.50 -19.93 -3.66
N GLN A 356 -11.82 -19.89 -3.59
CA GLN A 356 -12.58 -18.65 -3.49
C GLN A 356 -12.62 -18.26 -2.00
N MET A 357 -12.20 -17.04 -1.70
CA MET A 357 -12.16 -16.54 -0.33
C MET A 357 -13.41 -15.74 0.02
N HIS A 358 -13.87 -15.92 1.25
CA HIS A 358 -14.94 -15.14 1.87
C HIS A 358 -14.48 -14.75 3.29
N SER A 359 -13.61 -13.72 3.36
CA SER A 359 -12.86 -13.40 4.58
C SER A 359 -11.99 -14.60 5.03
N ASN A 360 -12.27 -15.23 6.18
CA ASN A 360 -11.56 -16.42 6.67
C ASN A 360 -12.15 -17.76 6.19
N LYS A 361 -13.31 -17.74 5.54
CA LYS A 361 -13.93 -18.95 4.95
C LYS A 361 -13.43 -19.14 3.53
N ARG A 362 -13.31 -20.39 3.13
CA ARG A 362 -12.78 -20.80 1.82
C ARG A 362 -13.66 -21.84 1.18
N GLU A 363 -13.77 -21.75 -0.12
CA GLU A 363 -14.51 -22.68 -0.96
C GLU A 363 -13.58 -23.15 -2.08
N ASP A 364 -13.44 -24.48 -2.25
CA ASP A 364 -12.64 -25.03 -3.33
C ASP A 364 -13.33 -24.77 -4.68
N ILE A 365 -12.57 -24.27 -5.66
CA ILE A 365 -13.03 -24.06 -7.03
C ILE A 365 -12.09 -24.75 -8.01
N ASP A 366 -12.65 -25.31 -9.07
CA ASP A 366 -11.88 -26.09 -10.04
C ASP A 366 -11.13 -25.22 -11.03
N LYS A 367 -11.65 -24.02 -11.33
CA LYS A 367 -11.14 -23.14 -12.39
C LYS A 367 -11.36 -21.67 -12.06
N VAL A 368 -10.39 -20.84 -12.43
CA VAL A 368 -10.49 -19.37 -12.45
C VAL A 368 -10.34 -18.85 -13.87
N TYR A 369 -10.87 -17.65 -14.08
CA TYR A 369 -10.98 -16.98 -15.37
C TYR A 369 -10.33 -15.60 -15.32
N ALA A 370 -10.09 -14.99 -16.48
CA ALA A 370 -9.64 -13.60 -16.57
C ALA A 370 -10.52 -12.68 -15.71
N GLY A 371 -9.91 -11.74 -14.99
CA GLY A 371 -10.61 -10.84 -14.09
C GLY A 371 -10.93 -11.39 -12.70
N ASP A 372 -10.69 -12.68 -12.43
CA ASP A 372 -10.95 -13.29 -11.12
C ASP A 372 -9.85 -12.95 -10.11
N ILE A 373 -10.27 -12.89 -8.84
CA ILE A 373 -9.39 -12.84 -7.67
C ILE A 373 -9.62 -14.12 -6.88
N ALA A 374 -8.56 -14.86 -6.63
CA ALA A 374 -8.61 -16.14 -5.92
C ALA A 374 -7.33 -16.37 -5.09
N ALA A 375 -7.32 -17.45 -4.32
CA ALA A 375 -6.14 -17.91 -3.61
C ALA A 375 -5.71 -19.29 -4.10
N ALA A 376 -4.41 -19.56 -4.16
CA ALA A 376 -3.85 -20.87 -4.48
C ALA A 376 -3.10 -21.46 -3.30
N VAL A 377 -3.18 -22.80 -3.18
CA VAL A 377 -2.41 -23.60 -2.23
C VAL A 377 -1.43 -24.47 -3.00
N GLY A 378 -0.26 -24.71 -2.45
CA GLY A 378 0.75 -25.61 -3.01
C GLY A 378 1.91 -24.92 -3.69
N LEU A 379 1.85 -23.61 -3.85
CA LEU A 379 2.95 -22.78 -4.35
C LEU A 379 4.06 -22.65 -3.28
N LYS A 380 5.30 -22.96 -3.64
CA LYS A 380 6.42 -23.02 -2.69
C LYS A 380 7.26 -21.74 -2.70
N ASP A 381 7.70 -21.36 -3.89
CA ASP A 381 8.70 -20.29 -4.07
C ASP A 381 8.09 -18.94 -4.48
N VAL A 382 6.76 -18.82 -4.53
CA VAL A 382 6.05 -17.58 -4.89
C VAL A 382 6.09 -16.58 -3.76
N THR A 383 6.41 -15.33 -4.07
CA THR A 383 6.38 -14.18 -3.16
C THR A 383 5.43 -13.11 -3.69
N THR A 384 5.09 -12.14 -2.85
CA THR A 384 4.26 -10.99 -3.25
C THR A 384 4.95 -10.20 -4.37
N GLY A 385 4.20 -9.93 -5.45
CA GLY A 385 4.71 -9.24 -6.64
C GLY A 385 5.15 -10.18 -7.77
N ASP A 386 5.23 -11.51 -7.52
CA ASP A 386 5.60 -12.46 -8.57
C ASP A 386 4.47 -12.63 -9.61
N THR A 387 4.86 -12.81 -10.85
CA THR A 387 3.96 -13.14 -11.96
C THR A 387 3.87 -14.65 -12.16
N LEU A 388 2.65 -15.16 -12.24
CA LEU A 388 2.34 -16.55 -12.60
C LEU A 388 1.77 -16.56 -14.01
N CYS A 389 2.39 -17.30 -14.95
CA CYS A 389 1.96 -17.28 -16.34
C CYS A 389 2.05 -18.66 -17.01
N ASP A 390 1.53 -18.73 -18.24
CA ASP A 390 1.70 -19.87 -19.11
C ASP A 390 3.18 -20.08 -19.47
N GLU A 391 3.66 -21.33 -19.41
CA GLU A 391 5.06 -21.68 -19.65
C GLU A 391 5.52 -21.38 -21.09
N ASN A 392 4.61 -21.43 -22.07
CA ASN A 392 4.91 -21.22 -23.47
C ASN A 392 4.83 -19.76 -23.90
N HIS A 393 4.19 -18.93 -23.08
CA HIS A 393 3.98 -17.50 -23.33
C HIS A 393 4.40 -16.68 -22.10
N PRO A 394 5.68 -16.73 -21.72
CA PRO A 394 6.14 -16.07 -20.50
C PRO A 394 5.98 -14.56 -20.59
N VAL A 395 5.54 -13.97 -19.48
CA VAL A 395 5.42 -12.52 -19.28
C VAL A 395 5.78 -12.19 -17.84
N ILE A 396 6.45 -11.08 -17.61
CA ILE A 396 6.65 -10.49 -16.30
C ILE A 396 5.79 -9.24 -16.29
N LEU A 397 4.76 -9.25 -15.46
CA LEU A 397 3.91 -8.07 -15.23
C LEU A 397 4.69 -7.05 -14.40
N GLU A 398 4.27 -5.79 -14.49
CA GLU A 398 4.90 -4.72 -13.72
C GLU A 398 4.97 -5.08 -12.23
N SER A 399 6.18 -5.10 -11.67
CA SER A 399 6.43 -5.45 -10.28
C SER A 399 5.88 -4.40 -9.32
N MET A 400 5.62 -4.82 -8.08
CA MET A 400 5.31 -3.91 -6.99
C MET A 400 6.59 -3.44 -6.33
N GLU A 401 6.72 -2.14 -6.15
CA GLU A 401 7.79 -1.56 -5.34
C GLU A 401 7.29 -1.38 -3.90
N PHE A 402 8.07 -1.84 -2.95
CA PHE A 402 7.76 -1.73 -1.52
C PHE A 402 8.73 -0.78 -0.84
N PRO A 403 8.25 0.09 0.05
CA PRO A 403 9.12 0.96 0.83
C PRO A 403 10.00 0.15 1.78
N GLU A 404 11.20 0.66 2.04
CA GLU A 404 12.10 0.09 3.04
C GLU A 404 11.59 0.38 4.46
N PRO A 405 11.76 -0.57 5.40
CA PRO A 405 11.47 -0.33 6.81
C PRO A 405 12.21 0.87 7.36
N VAL A 406 11.60 1.56 8.31
CA VAL A 406 12.16 2.78 8.91
C VAL A 406 12.40 2.68 10.43
N ILE A 407 11.86 1.65 11.07
CA ILE A 407 12.02 1.38 12.51
C ILE A 407 12.58 -0.01 12.72
N ASP A 408 13.53 -0.14 13.64
CA ASP A 408 14.14 -1.40 14.07
C ASP A 408 13.87 -1.65 15.55
N ILE A 409 13.58 -2.91 15.92
CA ILE A 409 13.44 -3.37 17.31
C ILE A 409 14.25 -4.64 17.50
N ALA A 410 15.05 -4.69 18.56
CA ALA A 410 15.69 -5.93 18.99
C ALA A 410 14.68 -6.82 19.72
N ILE A 411 14.64 -8.10 19.36
CA ILE A 411 13.85 -9.11 20.04
C ILE A 411 14.72 -10.25 20.53
N GLU A 412 14.48 -10.73 21.74
CA GLU A 412 15.25 -11.79 22.37
C GLU A 412 14.32 -12.92 22.80
N PRO A 413 14.53 -14.17 22.33
CA PRO A 413 13.75 -15.30 22.78
C PRO A 413 14.07 -15.62 24.25
N LYS A 414 13.08 -16.05 25.03
CA LYS A 414 13.28 -16.38 26.46
C LYS A 414 14.11 -17.65 26.67
N ASP A 415 14.08 -18.58 25.73
CA ASP A 415 14.81 -19.84 25.80
C ASP A 415 15.17 -20.36 24.39
N LYS A 416 15.94 -21.46 24.33
CA LYS A 416 16.37 -22.08 23.06
C LYS A 416 15.21 -22.63 22.22
N ALA A 417 14.15 -23.14 22.85
CA ALA A 417 12.98 -23.64 22.12
C ALA A 417 12.20 -22.48 21.49
N ALA A 418 12.10 -21.35 22.18
CA ALA A 418 11.54 -20.12 21.64
C ALA A 418 12.39 -19.56 20.47
N GLN A 419 13.72 -19.71 20.51
CA GLN A 419 14.63 -19.26 19.45
C GLN A 419 14.38 -20.00 18.12
N GLU A 420 14.26 -21.33 18.14
CA GLU A 420 13.97 -22.11 16.93
C GLU A 420 12.60 -21.75 16.33
N LYS A 421 11.59 -21.68 17.19
CA LYS A 421 10.23 -21.25 16.77
C LYS A 421 10.22 -19.83 16.21
N MET A 422 10.96 -18.92 16.84
CA MET A 422 11.08 -17.53 16.42
C MET A 422 11.65 -17.40 15.00
N GLY A 423 12.71 -18.14 14.68
CA GLY A 423 13.29 -18.14 13.33
C GLY A 423 12.29 -18.55 12.25
N ILE A 424 11.51 -19.63 12.51
CA ILE A 424 10.48 -20.12 11.59
C ILE A 424 9.32 -19.11 11.47
N ALA A 425 8.89 -18.52 12.59
CA ALA A 425 7.80 -17.55 12.61
C ALA A 425 8.18 -16.26 11.88
N LEU A 426 9.38 -15.74 12.13
CA LEU A 426 9.88 -14.53 11.46
C LEU A 426 10.02 -14.73 9.95
N ALA A 427 10.48 -15.89 9.49
CA ALA A 427 10.57 -16.21 8.07
C ALA A 427 9.17 -16.20 7.41
N LYS A 428 8.15 -16.79 8.06
CA LYS A 428 6.77 -16.77 7.56
C LYS A 428 6.19 -15.36 7.53
N LEU A 429 6.39 -14.56 8.57
CA LEU A 429 5.92 -13.18 8.63
C LEU A 429 6.58 -12.32 7.55
N ALA A 430 7.87 -12.52 7.27
CA ALA A 430 8.58 -11.84 6.19
C ALA A 430 8.11 -12.28 4.78
N GLU A 431 7.60 -13.50 4.63
CA GLU A 431 6.95 -13.93 3.36
C GLU A 431 5.59 -13.25 3.16
N GLU A 432 4.84 -13.00 4.24
CA GLU A 432 3.54 -12.34 4.20
C GLU A 432 3.64 -10.84 3.92
N ASP A 433 4.61 -10.19 4.56
CA ASP A 433 4.79 -8.74 4.49
C ASP A 433 6.18 -8.36 3.95
N PRO A 434 6.26 -7.88 2.70
CA PRO A 434 7.54 -7.49 2.10
C PRO A 434 8.21 -6.27 2.75
N THR A 435 7.49 -5.49 3.57
CA THR A 435 8.04 -4.36 4.32
C THR A 435 8.52 -4.75 5.72
N PHE A 436 8.26 -5.98 6.13
CA PHE A 436 8.80 -6.55 7.34
C PHE A 436 10.12 -7.27 7.04
N LYS A 437 11.17 -6.93 7.77
CA LYS A 437 12.46 -7.61 7.67
C LYS A 437 12.89 -8.15 9.03
N ALA A 438 13.52 -9.30 9.03
CA ALA A 438 14.14 -9.89 10.22
C ALA A 438 15.56 -10.34 9.88
N TYR A 439 16.52 -9.93 10.70
CA TYR A 439 17.93 -10.27 10.51
C TYR A 439 18.65 -10.34 11.84
N THR A 440 19.80 -11.01 11.86
CA THR A 440 20.65 -11.06 13.03
C THR A 440 21.75 -10.00 12.90
N ASN A 441 21.84 -9.13 13.88
CA ASN A 441 22.96 -8.20 13.98
C ASN A 441 24.24 -8.98 14.26
N GLN A 442 25.19 -8.91 13.33
CA GLN A 442 26.44 -9.70 13.41
C GLN A 442 27.36 -9.27 14.55
N GLU A 443 27.27 -8.02 14.99
CA GLU A 443 28.11 -7.48 16.08
C GLU A 443 27.55 -7.86 17.45
N THR A 444 26.20 -7.73 17.63
CA THR A 444 25.57 -7.97 18.94
C THR A 444 24.98 -9.37 19.07
N GLY A 445 24.85 -10.12 18.00
CA GLY A 445 24.15 -11.41 17.95
C GLY A 445 22.64 -11.34 18.19
N GLN A 446 22.09 -10.14 18.32
CA GLN A 446 20.66 -9.94 18.55
C GLN A 446 19.86 -10.14 17.28
N THR A 447 18.66 -10.67 17.42
CA THR A 447 17.67 -10.68 16.33
C THR A 447 16.98 -9.32 16.28
N ILE A 448 17.07 -8.67 15.10
CA ILE A 448 16.44 -7.39 14.83
C ILE A 448 15.23 -7.62 13.92
N ILE A 449 14.12 -6.99 14.22
CA ILE A 449 12.98 -6.88 13.34
C ILE A 449 12.78 -5.42 12.91
N ALA A 450 12.52 -5.22 11.64
CA ALA A 450 12.36 -3.91 11.03
C ALA A 450 10.98 -3.78 10.37
N GLY A 451 10.37 -2.61 10.49
CA GLY A 451 9.01 -2.34 9.98
C GLY A 451 8.74 -0.87 9.70
N MET A 452 7.51 -0.59 9.29
CA MET A 452 7.06 0.72 8.81
C MET A 452 6.67 1.70 9.93
N GLY A 453 6.41 1.19 11.15
CA GLY A 453 6.01 2.01 12.27
C GLY A 453 5.90 1.21 13.57
N GLU A 454 5.68 1.92 14.70
CA GLU A 454 5.56 1.28 16.02
C GLU A 454 4.41 0.29 16.05
N LEU A 455 3.22 0.67 15.54
CA LEU A 455 2.04 -0.18 15.51
C LEU A 455 2.27 -1.43 14.66
N HIS A 456 2.96 -1.29 13.51
CA HIS A 456 3.31 -2.43 12.67
C HIS A 456 4.13 -3.47 13.44
N LEU A 457 5.21 -3.03 14.10
CA LEU A 457 6.07 -3.93 14.87
C LEU A 457 5.40 -4.50 16.12
N ASP A 458 4.52 -3.73 16.78
CA ASP A 458 3.71 -4.22 17.89
C ASP A 458 2.80 -5.36 17.47
N ILE A 459 2.16 -5.26 16.31
CA ILE A 459 1.31 -6.31 15.76
C ILE A 459 2.13 -7.55 15.40
N ILE A 460 3.30 -7.38 14.77
CA ILE A 460 4.21 -8.50 14.48
C ILE A 460 4.62 -9.23 15.77
N VAL A 461 5.00 -8.50 16.81
CA VAL A 461 5.36 -9.09 18.12
C VAL A 461 4.17 -9.80 18.76
N ASP A 462 2.99 -9.23 18.68
CA ASP A 462 1.77 -9.85 19.21
C ASP A 462 1.41 -11.12 18.44
N ARG A 463 1.54 -11.12 17.11
CA ARG A 463 1.39 -12.33 16.28
C ARG A 463 2.41 -13.43 16.64
N LEU A 464 3.68 -13.05 16.87
CA LEU A 464 4.69 -14.01 17.35
C LEU A 464 4.24 -14.71 18.65
N LYS A 465 3.67 -13.96 19.59
CA LYS A 465 3.20 -14.50 20.87
C LYS A 465 1.92 -15.33 20.74
N ARG A 466 0.90 -14.82 20.03
CA ARG A 466 -0.43 -15.43 19.95
C ARG A 466 -0.52 -16.57 18.94
N GLU A 467 -0.04 -16.35 17.70
CA GLU A 467 -0.16 -17.32 16.61
C GLU A 467 0.93 -18.38 16.69
N PHE A 468 2.18 -17.95 16.88
CA PHE A 468 3.36 -18.84 16.85
C PHE A 468 3.79 -19.35 18.23
N LYS A 469 3.16 -18.86 19.32
CA LYS A 469 3.50 -19.24 20.70
C LYS A 469 4.99 -19.03 21.01
N VAL A 470 5.55 -17.91 20.56
CA VAL A 470 6.94 -17.51 20.80
C VAL A 470 6.99 -16.51 21.94
N GLU A 471 7.60 -16.89 23.05
CA GLU A 471 7.88 -16.00 24.16
C GLU A 471 9.18 -15.21 23.90
N CYS A 472 9.10 -13.87 23.79
CA CYS A 472 10.24 -13.01 23.55
C CYS A 472 10.18 -11.72 24.37
N ASN A 473 11.35 -11.17 24.68
CA ASN A 473 11.54 -9.82 25.20
C ASN A 473 11.70 -8.86 24.02
N VAL A 474 11.17 -7.65 24.18
CA VAL A 474 11.17 -6.64 23.12
C VAL A 474 11.95 -5.43 23.60
N GLY A 475 12.94 -5.00 22.81
CA GLY A 475 13.72 -3.79 23.06
C GLY A 475 12.94 -2.51 22.73
N LYS A 476 13.60 -1.36 22.86
CA LYS A 476 13.03 -0.07 22.46
C LYS A 476 13.18 0.12 20.96
N PRO A 477 12.21 0.76 20.29
CA PRO A 477 12.32 1.13 18.88
C PRO A 477 13.55 2.00 18.62
N GLN A 478 14.23 1.75 17.51
CA GLN A 478 15.35 2.54 17.03
C GLN A 478 15.15 2.94 15.58
N VAL A 479 15.68 4.08 15.20
CA VAL A 479 15.61 4.58 13.83
C VAL A 479 16.59 3.84 12.95
N ALA A 480 16.16 3.40 11.77
CA ALA A 480 17.03 2.83 10.75
C ALA A 480 17.75 3.95 10.00
N TYR A 481 18.87 4.40 10.56
CA TYR A 481 19.75 5.36 9.90
C TYR A 481 20.41 4.75 8.67
N LYS A 482 20.90 5.61 7.78
CA LYS A 482 21.72 5.25 6.61
C LYS A 482 23.00 6.10 6.61
N GLU A 483 23.93 5.74 5.75
CA GLU A 483 25.10 6.56 5.48
C GLU A 483 25.14 6.91 3.99
N THR A 484 25.80 7.99 3.62
CA THR A 484 26.11 8.35 2.23
C THR A 484 27.40 9.14 2.15
N ILE A 485 27.90 9.39 0.95
CA ILE A 485 29.09 10.20 0.69
C ILE A 485 28.69 11.55 0.08
N ARG A 486 29.49 12.60 0.36
CA ARG A 486 29.22 13.96 -0.14
C ARG A 486 30.14 14.38 -1.27
N ASN A 487 31.33 13.83 -1.34
CA ASN A 487 32.35 14.18 -2.32
C ASN A 487 32.79 12.97 -3.12
N SER A 488 33.41 13.21 -4.26
CA SER A 488 34.11 12.16 -5.01
C SER A 488 35.45 11.82 -4.35
N ALA A 489 35.86 10.57 -4.51
CA ALA A 489 37.16 10.09 -4.02
C ALA A 489 37.79 9.14 -5.05
N HIS A 490 39.13 9.19 -5.14
CA HIS A 490 39.93 8.24 -5.91
C HIS A 490 40.84 7.49 -4.97
N VAL A 491 40.64 6.17 -4.84
CA VAL A 491 41.26 5.38 -3.76
C VAL A 491 41.75 4.03 -4.23
N GLN A 492 42.79 3.55 -3.58
CA GLN A 492 43.34 2.22 -3.78
C GLN A 492 43.01 1.33 -2.57
N GLY A 493 42.60 0.10 -2.83
CA GLY A 493 42.52 -0.97 -1.85
C GLY A 493 43.47 -2.08 -2.24
N LYS A 494 44.51 -2.29 -1.40
CA LYS A 494 45.53 -3.29 -1.66
C LYS A 494 45.60 -4.27 -0.51
N PHE A 495 45.35 -5.54 -0.78
CA PHE A 495 45.42 -6.62 0.18
C PHE A 495 46.56 -7.57 -0.19
N ILE A 496 47.57 -7.66 0.70
CA ILE A 496 48.68 -8.57 0.55
C ILE A 496 48.86 -9.33 1.86
N ARG A 497 48.86 -10.64 1.80
CA ARG A 497 49.16 -11.52 2.95
C ARG A 497 50.05 -12.65 2.52
N GLN A 498 51.21 -12.78 3.13
CA GLN A 498 52.11 -13.92 3.00
C GLN A 498 52.14 -14.69 4.33
N SER A 499 51.70 -15.93 4.33
CA SER A 499 51.79 -16.83 5.49
C SER A 499 52.20 -18.20 5.00
N GLY A 500 53.50 -18.47 5.02
CA GLY A 500 54.13 -19.79 4.86
C GLY A 500 53.47 -20.76 3.87
N GLY A 501 53.42 -20.40 2.57
CA GLY A 501 52.76 -21.15 1.51
C GLY A 501 52.27 -20.23 0.40
N LYS A 502 51.08 -20.52 -0.16
CA LYS A 502 50.45 -19.69 -1.18
C LYS A 502 50.03 -18.33 -0.57
N GLY A 503 50.53 -17.22 -1.13
CA GLY A 503 50.17 -15.86 -0.73
C GLY A 503 48.76 -15.49 -1.08
N GLN A 504 48.33 -14.31 -0.64
CA GLN A 504 47.07 -13.68 -1.08
C GLN A 504 47.36 -12.28 -1.61
N TYR A 505 46.86 -11.96 -2.78
CA TYR A 505 47.08 -10.68 -3.44
C TYR A 505 45.81 -10.19 -4.13
N GLY A 506 45.40 -8.95 -3.80
CA GLY A 506 44.32 -8.22 -4.49
C GLY A 506 44.64 -6.73 -4.46
N ASP A 507 44.46 -6.05 -5.58
CA ASP A 507 44.73 -4.63 -5.74
C ASP A 507 43.70 -4.02 -6.70
N VAL A 508 42.96 -3.03 -6.20
CA VAL A 508 41.88 -2.36 -6.94
C VAL A 508 41.93 -0.85 -6.73
N TRP A 509 41.59 -0.11 -7.75
CA TRP A 509 41.40 1.34 -7.69
C TRP A 509 39.96 1.70 -7.98
N PHE A 510 39.33 2.48 -7.11
CA PHE A 510 37.96 2.96 -7.21
C PHE A 510 37.91 4.46 -7.40
N ASP A 511 37.10 4.89 -8.38
CA ASP A 511 36.53 6.22 -8.42
C ASP A 511 35.14 6.13 -7.80
N MET A 512 34.92 6.89 -6.74
CA MET A 512 33.67 6.94 -6.02
C MET A 512 33.02 8.30 -6.19
N GLU A 513 31.72 8.32 -6.47
CA GLU A 513 30.93 9.54 -6.69
C GLU A 513 29.62 9.46 -5.93
N PRO A 514 29.15 10.57 -5.31
CA PRO A 514 27.81 10.64 -4.76
C PRO A 514 26.78 10.60 -5.88
N LEU A 515 25.65 9.95 -5.64
CA LEU A 515 24.45 10.00 -6.48
C LEU A 515 23.38 10.85 -5.83
N GLU A 516 22.38 11.20 -6.63
CA GLU A 516 21.19 11.85 -6.08
C GLU A 516 20.41 10.92 -5.14
N PRO A 517 19.71 11.47 -4.14
CA PRO A 517 18.92 10.69 -3.20
C PRO A 517 17.96 9.72 -3.90
N GLY A 518 17.95 8.47 -3.43
CA GLY A 518 17.08 7.42 -3.96
C GLY A 518 17.60 6.67 -5.19
N LYS A 519 18.82 7.01 -5.68
CA LYS A 519 19.44 6.28 -6.82
C LYS A 519 20.08 4.95 -6.42
N GLY A 520 20.28 4.73 -5.13
CA GLY A 520 20.83 3.47 -4.63
C GLY A 520 22.33 3.30 -4.90
N ILE A 521 22.74 2.08 -5.26
CA ILE A 521 24.16 1.71 -5.44
C ILE A 521 24.40 1.34 -6.90
N GLU A 522 25.29 2.08 -7.55
CA GLU A 522 25.75 1.77 -8.90
C GLU A 522 27.19 1.28 -8.90
N PHE A 523 27.48 0.26 -9.71
CA PHE A 523 28.84 -0.26 -9.93
C PHE A 523 29.10 -0.40 -11.43
N GLU A 524 30.24 0.08 -11.88
CA GLU A 524 30.71 -0.14 -13.24
C GLU A 524 32.21 -0.50 -13.28
N SER A 525 32.61 -1.26 -14.28
CA SER A 525 34.02 -1.56 -14.53
C SER A 525 34.53 -0.81 -15.73
N LYS A 526 35.55 0.02 -15.55
CA LYS A 526 36.28 0.77 -16.58
C LYS A 526 37.65 0.17 -16.87
N ILE A 527 37.91 -1.08 -16.46
CA ILE A 527 39.20 -1.72 -16.67
C ILE A 527 39.49 -1.86 -18.16
N VAL A 528 40.68 -1.39 -18.56
CA VAL A 528 41.21 -1.50 -19.91
C VAL A 528 42.52 -2.31 -19.88
N GLY A 529 42.77 -3.13 -20.91
CA GLY A 529 44.01 -3.87 -21.06
C GLY A 529 44.19 -5.08 -20.16
N GLY A 530 43.15 -5.51 -19.40
CA GLY A 530 43.22 -6.72 -18.59
C GLY A 530 43.98 -6.59 -17.29
N ALA A 531 44.14 -5.36 -16.75
CA ALA A 531 44.79 -5.10 -15.47
C ALA A 531 44.19 -5.91 -14.32
N VAL A 532 42.88 -6.15 -14.36
CA VAL A 532 42.18 -7.08 -13.49
C VAL A 532 41.42 -8.10 -14.38
N PRO A 533 41.64 -9.41 -14.22
CA PRO A 533 40.91 -10.46 -14.94
C PRO A 533 39.40 -10.38 -14.73
N LYS A 534 38.62 -10.64 -15.76
CA LYS A 534 37.15 -10.51 -15.74
C LYS A 534 36.48 -11.33 -14.64
N GLU A 535 37.06 -12.47 -14.29
CA GLU A 535 36.58 -13.37 -13.24
C GLU A 535 36.54 -12.73 -11.85
N TYR A 536 37.40 -11.73 -11.59
CA TYR A 536 37.47 -11.02 -10.30
C TYR A 536 36.57 -9.80 -10.20
N ILE A 537 35.95 -9.33 -11.32
CA ILE A 537 35.08 -8.14 -11.30
C ILE A 537 33.86 -8.38 -10.41
N LYS A 538 33.23 -9.53 -10.52
CA LYS A 538 32.07 -9.89 -9.70
C LYS A 538 32.41 -10.03 -8.20
N PRO A 539 33.49 -10.72 -7.79
CA PRO A 539 34.00 -10.69 -6.41
C PRO A 539 34.31 -9.29 -5.89
N ILE A 540 34.87 -8.40 -6.70
CA ILE A 540 35.15 -7.00 -6.33
C ILE A 540 33.85 -6.25 -6.05
N GLU A 541 32.86 -6.34 -6.95
CA GLU A 541 31.54 -5.75 -6.73
C GLU A 541 30.89 -6.30 -5.45
N GLN A 542 30.94 -7.59 -5.23
CA GLN A 542 30.39 -8.22 -4.03
C GLN A 542 31.09 -7.72 -2.76
N GLY A 543 32.42 -7.61 -2.75
CA GLY A 543 33.18 -7.08 -1.60
C GLY A 543 32.84 -5.63 -1.28
N MET A 544 32.65 -4.80 -2.31
CA MET A 544 32.22 -3.42 -2.16
C MET A 544 30.79 -3.36 -1.58
N ARG A 545 29.84 -4.14 -2.13
CA ARG A 545 28.43 -4.15 -1.65
C ARG A 545 28.32 -4.65 -0.21
N GLU A 546 29.08 -5.68 0.17
CA GLU A 546 29.12 -6.16 1.56
C GLU A 546 29.70 -5.10 2.52
N ALA A 547 30.75 -4.38 2.10
CA ALA A 547 31.30 -3.27 2.88
C ALA A 547 30.29 -2.12 3.02
N ALA A 548 29.52 -1.83 1.97
CA ALA A 548 28.45 -0.82 2.02
C ALA A 548 27.35 -1.19 3.03
N GLN A 549 27.03 -2.47 3.19
CA GLN A 549 26.02 -2.90 4.17
C GLN A 549 26.45 -2.73 5.63
N THR A 550 27.75 -2.78 5.90
CA THR A 550 28.29 -2.65 7.26
C THR A 550 28.57 -1.21 7.68
N GLY A 551 28.46 -0.26 6.76
CA GLY A 551 28.69 1.16 7.02
C GLY A 551 30.12 1.50 7.41
N ILE A 552 30.38 2.78 7.68
CA ILE A 552 31.72 3.31 7.96
C ILE A 552 31.75 4.16 9.23
N LEU A 553 30.70 4.95 9.48
CA LEU A 553 30.65 5.90 10.60
C LEU A 553 30.04 5.28 11.86
N ALA A 554 28.89 4.65 11.69
CA ALA A 554 28.12 4.11 12.80
C ALA A 554 27.53 2.72 12.52
N GLY A 555 27.99 2.05 11.46
CA GLY A 555 27.56 0.70 11.12
C GLY A 555 26.21 0.65 10.38
N TYR A 556 25.79 1.75 9.73
CA TYR A 556 24.57 1.79 8.92
C TYR A 556 24.86 1.62 7.43
N PRO A 557 23.95 1.01 6.66
CA PRO A 557 24.15 0.82 5.23
C PRO A 557 24.45 2.13 4.49
N VAL A 558 25.47 2.13 3.63
CA VAL A 558 25.80 3.27 2.76
C VAL A 558 24.97 3.18 1.48
N ILE A 559 24.32 4.28 1.09
CA ILE A 559 23.44 4.37 -0.06
C ILE A 559 23.79 5.58 -0.95
N ASP A 560 23.21 5.64 -2.13
CA ASP A 560 23.26 6.77 -3.08
C ASP A 560 24.71 7.13 -3.49
N PHE A 561 25.43 6.12 -3.98
CA PHE A 561 26.78 6.29 -4.49
C PHE A 561 27.04 5.41 -5.72
N LYS A 562 28.00 5.84 -6.51
CA LYS A 562 28.53 5.08 -7.65
C LYS A 562 29.98 4.76 -7.44
N VAL A 563 30.37 3.52 -7.75
CA VAL A 563 31.77 3.09 -7.77
C VAL A 563 32.16 2.63 -9.16
N SER A 564 33.19 3.26 -9.71
CA SER A 564 33.83 2.82 -10.95
C SER A 564 35.14 2.14 -10.61
N LEU A 565 35.29 0.87 -10.98
CA LEU A 565 36.56 0.14 -10.93
C LEU A 565 37.42 0.61 -12.11
N VAL A 566 38.46 1.41 -11.85
CA VAL A 566 39.24 2.09 -12.90
C VAL A 566 40.58 1.43 -13.17
N ASP A 567 41.21 0.84 -12.17
CA ASP A 567 42.53 0.17 -12.30
C ASP A 567 42.69 -0.93 -11.22
N GLY A 568 43.75 -1.68 -11.34
CA GLY A 568 44.13 -2.70 -10.37
C GLY A 568 45.32 -3.50 -10.86
N SER A 569 45.73 -4.48 -10.07
CA SER A 569 46.74 -5.43 -10.47
C SER A 569 46.47 -6.81 -9.87
N TYR A 570 46.95 -7.85 -10.52
CA TYR A 570 46.84 -9.22 -10.04
C TYR A 570 48.18 -9.96 -10.07
N HIS A 571 48.25 -11.03 -9.34
CA HIS A 571 49.39 -11.93 -9.31
C HIS A 571 48.93 -13.34 -9.69
N GLU A 572 49.56 -13.94 -10.71
CA GLU A 572 49.11 -15.22 -11.30
C GLU A 572 48.97 -16.38 -10.29
N VAL A 573 49.73 -16.38 -9.21
CA VAL A 573 49.71 -17.45 -8.22
C VAL A 573 48.93 -17.08 -6.95
N ASP A 574 49.03 -15.82 -6.51
CA ASP A 574 48.55 -15.38 -5.19
C ASP A 574 47.21 -14.65 -5.24
N SER A 575 46.73 -14.29 -6.43
CA SER A 575 45.41 -13.69 -6.57
C SER A 575 44.29 -14.70 -6.42
N SER A 576 43.22 -14.29 -5.73
CA SER A 576 42.03 -15.09 -5.48
C SER A 576 40.79 -14.20 -5.38
N GLU A 577 39.63 -14.77 -5.56
CA GLU A 577 38.35 -14.06 -5.37
C GLU A 577 38.25 -13.42 -3.99
N MET A 578 38.69 -14.14 -2.94
CA MET A 578 38.68 -13.65 -1.56
C MET A 578 39.62 -12.45 -1.38
N ALA A 579 40.82 -12.49 -1.99
CA ALA A 579 41.80 -11.40 -1.88
C ALA A 579 41.25 -10.12 -2.55
N PHE A 580 40.61 -10.24 -3.71
CA PHE A 580 39.97 -9.11 -4.39
C PHE A 580 38.73 -8.60 -3.66
N LYS A 581 37.94 -9.47 -3.04
CA LYS A 581 36.83 -9.10 -2.18
C LYS A 581 37.27 -8.26 -0.99
N ILE A 582 38.37 -8.66 -0.32
CA ILE A 582 38.93 -7.90 0.80
C ILE A 582 39.53 -6.57 0.31
N ALA A 583 40.27 -6.57 -0.80
CA ALA A 583 40.83 -5.36 -1.38
C ALA A 583 39.74 -4.34 -1.74
N ALA A 584 38.64 -4.80 -2.32
CA ALA A 584 37.47 -3.99 -2.62
C ALA A 584 36.80 -3.38 -1.38
N SER A 585 36.67 -4.19 -0.31
CA SER A 585 36.17 -3.71 0.99
C SER A 585 37.09 -2.64 1.59
N MET A 586 38.40 -2.80 1.48
CA MET A 586 39.40 -1.83 1.98
C MET A 586 39.29 -0.52 1.17
N ALA A 587 39.26 -0.61 -0.18
CA ALA A 587 39.11 0.56 -1.06
C ALA A 587 37.85 1.32 -0.72
N PHE A 588 36.70 0.64 -0.62
CA PHE A 588 35.42 1.25 -0.31
C PHE A 588 35.43 1.99 1.03
N LYS A 589 35.95 1.36 2.08
CA LYS A 589 36.02 1.97 3.42
C LYS A 589 36.91 3.22 3.42
N GLU A 590 38.06 3.17 2.77
CA GLU A 590 38.94 4.33 2.65
C GLU A 590 38.32 5.43 1.78
N GLY A 591 37.67 5.06 0.69
CA GLY A 591 36.97 5.98 -0.18
C GLY A 591 35.83 6.74 0.51
N CYS A 592 35.01 6.05 1.30
CA CYS A 592 33.97 6.71 2.09
C CYS A 592 34.53 7.73 3.10
N LYS A 593 35.69 7.45 3.73
CA LYS A 593 36.32 8.40 4.62
C LYS A 593 36.78 9.66 3.89
N GLN A 594 37.44 9.50 2.73
CA GLN A 594 37.91 10.62 1.92
C GLN A 594 36.77 11.39 1.28
N ALA A 595 35.70 10.71 0.90
CA ALA A 595 34.49 11.27 0.30
C ALA A 595 33.54 11.97 1.31
N LYS A 596 33.95 12.14 2.56
CA LYS A 596 33.15 12.73 3.65
C LYS A 596 31.81 12.01 3.83
N ALA A 597 31.86 10.80 4.32
CA ALA A 597 30.66 10.06 4.70
C ALA A 597 29.86 10.82 5.76
N VAL A 598 28.53 10.78 5.65
CA VAL A 598 27.57 11.41 6.56
C VAL A 598 26.45 10.44 6.92
N ILE A 599 25.82 10.65 8.07
CA ILE A 599 24.65 9.85 8.50
C ILE A 599 23.38 10.52 8.00
N LEU A 600 22.45 9.72 7.51
CA LEU A 600 21.13 10.12 7.08
C LEU A 600 20.07 9.59 8.03
N GLU A 601 19.06 10.41 8.32
CA GLU A 601 17.86 10.02 9.06
C GLU A 601 16.61 10.04 8.17
N PRO A 602 15.65 9.14 8.42
CA PRO A 602 14.38 9.15 7.68
C PRO A 602 13.52 10.33 8.12
N ILE A 603 13.01 11.05 7.13
CA ILE A 603 12.09 12.17 7.30
C ILE A 603 10.69 11.70 6.94
N MET A 604 9.76 11.95 7.85
CA MET A 604 8.35 11.65 7.67
C MET A 604 7.61 12.87 7.14
N ARG A 605 6.74 12.66 6.15
CA ARG A 605 5.70 13.62 5.81
C ARG A 605 4.59 13.44 6.82
N VAL A 606 4.26 14.49 7.55
CA VAL A 606 3.28 14.50 8.63
C VAL A 606 2.17 15.49 8.30
N GLU A 607 0.94 15.03 8.37
CA GLU A 607 -0.27 15.84 8.20
C GLU A 607 -0.99 15.84 9.54
N ILE A 608 -1.21 17.01 10.11
CA ILE A 608 -1.77 17.18 11.46
C ILE A 608 -3.04 17.99 11.36
N SER A 609 -4.15 17.44 11.86
CA SER A 609 -5.44 18.12 11.91
C SER A 609 -5.80 18.47 13.36
N VAL A 610 -5.93 19.75 13.65
CA VAL A 610 -6.23 20.24 15.00
C VAL A 610 -7.22 21.41 14.96
N PRO A 611 -8.06 21.60 16.01
CA PRO A 611 -8.85 22.83 16.10
C PRO A 611 -7.94 24.07 16.10
N THR A 612 -8.36 25.12 15.41
CA THR A 612 -7.57 26.37 15.23
C THR A 612 -7.06 26.94 16.55
N GLU A 613 -7.80 26.77 17.65
CA GLU A 613 -7.38 27.19 18.99
C GLU A 613 -6.09 26.56 19.52
N TYR A 614 -5.72 25.34 19.03
CA TYR A 614 -4.48 24.63 19.39
C TYR A 614 -3.36 24.77 18.37
N MET A 615 -3.58 25.47 17.25
CA MET A 615 -2.61 25.62 16.17
C MET A 615 -1.25 26.12 16.69
N GLY A 616 -1.24 27.15 17.54
CA GLY A 616 0.01 27.72 18.06
C GLY A 616 0.85 26.73 18.86
N ASP A 617 0.21 25.94 19.72
CA ASP A 617 0.87 24.92 20.55
C ASP A 617 1.44 23.78 19.67
N VAL A 618 0.70 23.39 18.65
CA VAL A 618 1.11 22.32 17.72
C VAL A 618 2.26 22.80 16.82
N ILE A 619 2.21 24.02 16.30
CA ILE A 619 3.32 24.63 15.54
C ILE A 619 4.59 24.69 16.41
N GLY A 620 4.46 25.12 17.66
CA GLY A 620 5.56 25.13 18.62
C GLY A 620 6.15 23.73 18.85
N ASP A 621 5.29 22.71 18.94
CA ASP A 621 5.70 21.32 19.11
C ASP A 621 6.41 20.77 17.87
N VAL A 622 5.86 20.99 16.68
CA VAL A 622 6.50 20.60 15.39
C VAL A 622 7.90 21.21 15.27
N ASN A 623 8.04 22.49 15.56
CA ASN A 623 9.33 23.17 15.53
C ASN A 623 10.31 22.59 16.57
N SER A 624 9.84 22.27 17.78
CA SER A 624 10.68 21.65 18.81
C SER A 624 11.18 20.26 18.42
N ARG A 625 10.45 19.56 17.53
CA ARG A 625 10.78 18.25 16.95
C ARG A 625 11.60 18.35 15.67
N ARG A 626 12.28 19.46 15.44
CA ARG A 626 13.05 19.71 14.20
C ARG A 626 12.20 19.63 12.93
N GLY A 627 10.89 19.80 13.07
CA GLY A 627 9.95 19.77 11.98
C GLY A 627 10.04 21.02 11.10
N ARG A 628 9.83 20.84 9.80
CA ARG A 628 9.74 21.90 8.81
C ARG A 628 8.32 21.94 8.27
N ILE A 629 7.61 23.04 8.56
CA ILE A 629 6.24 23.23 8.08
C ILE A 629 6.29 23.66 6.62
N GLU A 630 5.55 22.96 5.77
CA GLU A 630 5.45 23.20 4.33
C GLU A 630 4.21 24.05 3.99
N GLY A 631 3.12 23.85 4.72
CA GLY A 631 1.88 24.56 4.51
C GLY A 631 0.90 24.41 5.65
N MET A 632 -0.08 25.30 5.71
CA MET A 632 -1.17 25.27 6.65
C MET A 632 -2.43 25.77 5.97
N GLU A 633 -3.58 25.13 6.28
CA GLU A 633 -4.88 25.50 5.75
C GLU A 633 -5.94 25.43 6.86
N GLU A 634 -6.73 26.49 7.01
CA GLU A 634 -7.88 26.48 7.93
C GLU A 634 -9.13 26.00 7.19
N ILE A 635 -9.74 24.93 7.70
CA ILE A 635 -10.97 24.36 7.16
C ILE A 635 -11.98 24.22 8.28
N GLN A 636 -12.99 25.10 8.32
CA GLN A 636 -14.10 25.08 9.28
C GLN A 636 -13.68 24.97 10.76
N GLY A 637 -12.73 25.78 11.18
CA GLY A 637 -12.25 25.79 12.56
C GLY A 637 -11.30 24.65 12.93
N MET A 638 -10.87 23.88 11.92
CA MET A 638 -9.75 22.93 12.00
C MET A 638 -8.58 23.47 11.20
N GLU A 639 -7.40 23.38 11.75
CA GLU A 639 -6.15 23.70 11.07
C GLU A 639 -5.49 22.43 10.60
N GLU A 640 -5.19 22.36 9.31
CA GLU A 640 -4.41 21.28 8.69
C GLU A 640 -2.95 21.76 8.51
N ILE A 641 -2.03 21.10 9.19
CA ILE A 641 -0.61 21.43 9.17
C ILE A 641 0.15 20.32 8.43
N HIS A 642 0.80 20.69 7.34
CA HIS A 642 1.68 19.80 6.59
C HIS A 642 3.13 20.08 6.96
N ALA A 643 3.86 19.06 7.40
CA ALA A 643 5.23 19.21 7.85
C ALA A 643 6.10 18.01 7.50
N PHE A 644 7.41 18.25 7.39
CA PHE A 644 8.43 17.21 7.40
C PHE A 644 9.08 17.15 8.76
N ILE A 645 9.04 15.97 9.41
CA ILE A 645 9.58 15.76 10.75
C ILE A 645 10.46 14.51 10.75
N PRO A 646 11.67 14.55 11.35
CA PRO A 646 12.48 13.36 11.51
C PRO A 646 11.76 12.28 12.32
N LEU A 647 11.84 11.02 11.88
CA LEU A 647 11.17 9.91 12.56
C LEU A 647 11.57 9.78 14.03
N SER A 648 12.84 10.06 14.36
CA SER A 648 13.34 10.02 15.74
C SER A 648 12.57 10.92 16.70
N GLU A 649 11.94 11.99 16.19
CA GLU A 649 11.17 12.97 16.96
C GLU A 649 9.66 12.61 17.00
N MET A 650 9.24 11.60 16.24
CA MET A 650 7.83 11.20 16.16
C MET A 650 7.44 10.12 17.18
N PHE A 651 8.39 9.49 17.85
CA PHE A 651 8.07 8.51 18.90
C PHE A 651 7.25 9.16 20.03
N GLY A 652 6.10 8.53 20.33
CA GLY A 652 5.17 9.04 21.34
C GLY A 652 4.34 10.25 20.90
N TYR A 653 4.47 10.74 19.67
CA TYR A 653 3.79 11.95 19.20
C TYR A 653 2.26 11.88 19.32
N ALA A 654 1.65 10.71 19.12
CA ALA A 654 0.20 10.52 19.29
C ALA A 654 -0.28 10.93 20.69
N THR A 655 0.47 10.56 21.72
CA THR A 655 0.15 10.88 23.11
C THR A 655 0.31 12.38 23.39
N ASP A 656 1.40 12.96 22.89
CA ASP A 656 1.69 14.38 23.07
C ASP A 656 0.66 15.28 22.37
N LEU A 657 0.30 14.93 21.11
CA LEU A 657 -0.72 15.63 20.35
C LEU A 657 -2.09 15.58 21.06
N ARG A 658 -2.51 14.39 21.50
CA ARG A 658 -3.77 14.22 22.26
C ARG A 658 -3.78 15.04 23.55
N SER A 659 -2.67 15.04 24.29
CA SER A 659 -2.54 15.83 25.52
C SER A 659 -2.67 17.33 25.26
N LYS A 660 -2.03 17.85 24.22
CA LYS A 660 -2.05 19.28 23.86
C LYS A 660 -3.39 19.74 23.28
N THR A 661 -4.12 18.84 22.62
CA THR A 661 -5.39 19.15 21.92
C THR A 661 -6.62 18.63 22.64
N GLN A 662 -6.50 18.17 23.88
CA GLN A 662 -7.59 17.57 24.66
C GLN A 662 -8.27 16.40 23.92
N GLY A 663 -7.47 15.60 23.21
CA GLY A 663 -7.94 14.45 22.43
C GLY A 663 -8.57 14.78 21.07
N ARG A 664 -8.62 16.07 20.68
CA ARG A 664 -9.25 16.50 19.42
C ARG A 664 -8.29 16.59 18.23
N GLY A 665 -6.99 16.49 18.46
CA GLY A 665 -5.98 16.45 17.40
C GLY A 665 -5.82 15.08 16.80
N ASN A 666 -5.64 15.05 15.48
CA ASN A 666 -5.35 13.83 14.71
C ASN A 666 -4.12 14.05 13.84
N TYR A 667 -3.42 12.99 13.48
CA TYR A 667 -2.31 13.08 12.53
C TYR A 667 -2.18 11.82 11.71
N SER A 668 -1.55 11.96 10.55
CA SER A 668 -1.00 10.86 9.78
C SER A 668 0.47 11.12 9.46
N MET A 669 1.24 10.08 9.22
CA MET A 669 2.61 10.21 8.75
C MET A 669 2.95 9.11 7.77
N GLU A 670 3.81 9.43 6.79
CA GLU A 670 4.35 8.48 5.84
C GLU A 670 5.84 8.74 5.61
N PRO A 671 6.67 7.72 5.32
CA PRO A 671 8.06 7.93 4.94
C PRO A 671 8.11 8.80 3.68
N SER A 672 9.00 9.80 3.69
CA SER A 672 9.21 10.69 2.55
C SER A 672 10.57 10.49 1.91
N HIS A 673 11.62 10.84 2.62
CA HIS A 673 13.00 10.80 2.12
C HIS A 673 13.99 10.72 3.28
N TYR A 674 15.27 10.66 2.99
CA TYR A 674 16.35 10.71 3.95
C TYR A 674 17.06 12.05 3.87
N GLU A 675 17.38 12.66 5.01
CA GLU A 675 18.19 13.89 5.12
C GLU A 675 19.39 13.68 6.05
N GLU A 676 20.43 14.50 5.85
CA GLU A 676 21.61 14.47 6.72
C GLU A 676 21.28 14.94 8.13
N VAL A 677 21.69 14.18 9.12
CA VAL A 677 21.48 14.54 10.54
C VAL A 677 22.28 15.79 10.92
N PRO A 678 21.76 16.65 11.80
CA PRO A 678 22.53 17.75 12.39
C PRO A 678 23.78 17.23 13.10
N LYS A 679 24.84 18.05 13.16
CA LYS A 679 26.13 17.67 13.77
C LYS A 679 26.00 17.14 15.20
N SER A 680 25.13 17.73 16.01
CA SER A 680 24.86 17.29 17.39
C SER A 680 24.27 15.88 17.45
N VAL A 681 23.36 15.56 16.52
CA VAL A 681 22.74 14.23 16.42
C VAL A 681 23.74 13.22 15.87
N HIS A 682 24.54 13.59 14.88
CA HIS A 682 25.64 12.76 14.37
C HIS A 682 26.58 12.33 15.49
N GLU A 683 27.06 13.26 16.30
CA GLU A 683 27.96 12.98 17.43
C GLU A 683 27.31 12.03 18.46
N GLN A 684 26.03 12.19 18.75
CA GLN A 684 25.29 11.29 19.65
C GLN A 684 25.16 9.86 19.08
N ILE A 685 24.83 9.72 17.79
CA ILE A 685 24.69 8.43 17.13
C ILE A 685 26.04 7.69 17.14
N VAL A 686 27.11 8.33 16.73
CA VAL A 686 28.44 7.74 16.71
C VAL A 686 28.90 7.35 18.13
N ALA A 687 28.67 8.21 19.14
CA ALA A 687 29.02 7.94 20.51
C ALA A 687 28.22 6.78 21.13
N SER A 688 26.93 6.64 20.77
CA SER A 688 26.09 5.54 21.27
C SER A 688 26.54 4.19 20.73
N ARG A 689 27.02 4.13 19.49
CA ARG A 689 27.53 2.91 18.86
C ARG A 689 28.91 2.52 19.41
N SER A 690 29.80 3.48 19.67
CA SER A 690 31.13 3.20 20.25
C SER A 690 31.08 2.68 21.70
N LYS A 691 29.95 2.80 22.41
CA LYS A 691 29.76 2.24 23.76
C LYS A 691 29.16 0.83 23.76
N ASN A 692 28.58 0.39 22.63
CA ASN A 692 27.92 -0.90 22.49
C ASN A 692 28.72 -1.91 21.62
N GLY A 693 29.94 -1.52 21.14
CA GLY A 693 30.88 -2.32 20.36
C GLY A 693 32.12 -2.78 21.14
#